data_7eec476191233e68000e5192a2bce8d5
#
_entry.id   7eec476191233e68000e5192a2bce8d5
#
_cell.length_a   1.000
_cell.length_b   1.000
_cell.length_c   1.000
_cell.angle_alpha   90.00
_cell.angle_beta   90.00
_cell.angle_gamma   90.00
#
_symmetry.space_group_name_H-M   'P 1'
#
loop_
_entity.id
_entity.type
_entity.pdbx_description
1 polymer ?
#
loop_
_entity_poly.entity_id
_entity_poly.type
_entity_poly.pdbx_seq_one_letter_code
_entity_poly.pdbx_strand_id
1 'polypeptide(L)'
;MAAMLMGAWSLQSCDNEPTKEVWLDEFGQDSCYVQDWGMLEVNRSVVHTPLTVNGVVYERGLGAHSISRLLYDLDGKAVSISGLAGADDKNLFAGKLQFKILGDKKELWKSGVMQKGDPVKEFNVNLKGVDKVLLLVEECGDGIMYDHADWLNVKITTRGDVKPVPAWAKPVAKEKYILTPPAPESPVINNPLVYGARPGNPFLWSVMATGNRPMKFEAEGLPAGVKLDAVTGRITGKATVEGEYKVTLKATNDKGTAQKEVTVKIGDAIALTPSMGWNSWNCWGLSVNDEIVRDAARMMNEKLHAYGWEYVNIDDGWEAASRTKQGEILSNDKFPDFKALTDYIHGLGLKFGIYSSPGHITCGGHVGSYQHEEIDAKTWERWGVDYLKYDYCGYLEIEKDSEEKTIQEPYIVMRKALDKVNRDIVYCVGYGAPNVWNWAPEAGGNQWRTTRDITDEWNVVTAIGTFQDVCADATAPGRNNDPDMLVVGKLGQGWGSKVHDSYLTADEQYSHISLWCLLSSPLLIGCDMANMDDFTLNLLTNNEVIAVSQDPMVAPAKKMMVENGQVWSKKLYDGSYAVGFFHVDPYFILWDQEDAEAMQMREYAFDFDLKQLGIEGKAMVRDLWRQKDLGEVNGIFRTEVPYHGVTFVKITPAK
;
A
#
# COMPACT_ATOMS: atom_id res chain seq x y z
N MET A 1 -22.04 59.75 -54.69
CA MET A 1 -20.80 58.95 -54.90
C MET A 1 -19.94 59.09 -53.66
N ALA A 2 -20.01 58.13 -52.78
CA ALA A 2 -19.12 58.03 -51.59
C ALA A 2 -18.33 56.73 -51.72
N ALA A 3 -17.00 56.85 -51.91
CA ALA A 3 -16.12 55.72 -52.01
C ALA A 3 -15.78 55.21 -50.61
N MET A 4 -16.15 53.96 -50.31
CA MET A 4 -15.66 53.21 -49.14
C MET A 4 -14.21 52.78 -49.40
N LEU A 5 -13.28 53.26 -48.63
CA LEU A 5 -11.91 52.72 -48.47
C LEU A 5 -11.98 51.54 -47.48
N MET A 6 -11.85 50.31 -47.99
CA MET A 6 -11.56 49.13 -47.19
C MET A 6 -10.08 49.13 -46.84
N GLY A 7 -9.77 49.38 -45.57
CA GLY A 7 -8.42 49.16 -45.04
C GLY A 7 -8.15 47.66 -44.87
N ALA A 8 -7.25 47.15 -45.65
CA ALA A 8 -6.69 45.81 -45.44
C ALA A 8 -5.77 45.83 -44.20
N TRP A 9 -6.21 45.22 -43.12
CA TRP A 9 -5.32 44.88 -42.01
C TRP A 9 -4.44 43.72 -42.47
N SER A 10 -3.16 44.04 -42.72
CA SER A 10 -2.15 43.00 -42.90
C SER A 10 -1.92 42.31 -41.57
N LEU A 11 -2.25 41.03 -41.50
CA LEU A 11 -1.72 40.12 -40.49
C LEU A 11 -0.19 40.10 -40.68
N GLN A 12 0.51 40.95 -39.95
CA GLN A 12 1.97 40.89 -39.83
C GLN A 12 2.28 39.67 -38.97
N SER A 13 2.96 38.69 -39.57
CA SER A 13 3.40 37.46 -38.93
C SER A 13 4.32 37.79 -37.74
N CYS A 14 4.05 37.20 -36.59
CA CYS A 14 4.89 37.24 -35.37
C CYS A 14 6.27 36.56 -35.54
N ASP A 15 6.71 36.31 -36.73
CA ASP A 15 7.94 35.53 -37.04
C ASP A 15 9.26 36.32 -36.86
N ASN A 16 9.23 37.60 -36.48
CA ASN A 16 10.42 38.44 -36.40
C ASN A 16 10.91 38.81 -34.94
N GLU A 17 10.27 38.30 -33.88
CA GLU A 17 10.80 38.51 -32.56
C GLU A 17 12.01 37.61 -32.29
N PRO A 18 13.05 38.10 -31.58
CA PRO A 18 14.22 37.30 -31.23
C PRO A 18 13.83 36.15 -30.33
N THR A 19 14.37 34.97 -30.56
CA THR A 19 14.18 33.80 -29.69
C THR A 19 15.13 33.85 -28.50
N LYS A 20 14.68 33.33 -27.37
CA LYS A 20 15.48 33.06 -26.16
C LYS A 20 15.47 31.55 -25.88
N GLU A 21 16.48 31.08 -25.17
CA GLU A 21 16.52 29.73 -24.61
C GLU A 21 16.09 29.77 -23.15
N VAL A 22 15.23 28.83 -22.74
CA VAL A 22 14.76 28.63 -21.37
C VAL A 22 15.12 27.22 -20.97
N TRP A 23 15.90 27.07 -19.92
CA TRP A 23 16.32 25.76 -19.40
C TRP A 23 15.32 25.26 -18.39
N LEU A 24 14.91 23.99 -18.47
CA LEU A 24 13.86 23.47 -17.60
C LEU A 24 14.30 23.29 -16.16
N ASP A 25 15.57 23.06 -15.90
CA ASP A 25 16.15 22.99 -14.55
C ASP A 25 16.13 24.35 -13.81
N GLU A 26 15.92 25.46 -14.51
CA GLU A 26 15.80 26.79 -13.89
C GLU A 26 14.46 27.03 -13.20
N PHE A 27 13.44 26.22 -13.48
CA PHE A 27 12.15 26.29 -12.78
C PHE A 27 12.19 25.68 -11.37
N GLY A 28 13.24 24.95 -11.01
CA GLY A 28 13.41 24.37 -9.69
C GLY A 28 12.38 23.25 -9.39
N GLN A 29 12.27 22.93 -8.10
CA GLN A 29 11.30 21.93 -7.62
C GLN A 29 9.84 22.43 -7.68
N ASP A 30 9.63 23.72 -7.91
CA ASP A 30 8.30 24.32 -8.11
C ASP A 30 7.71 24.00 -9.50
N SER A 31 8.46 23.31 -10.36
CA SER A 31 7.93 22.73 -11.59
C SER A 31 6.81 21.75 -11.25
N CYS A 32 5.59 22.12 -11.60
CA CYS A 32 4.41 21.29 -11.35
C CYS A 32 4.56 19.94 -12.06
N TYR A 33 4.68 18.87 -11.31
CA TYR A 33 4.84 17.50 -11.81
C TYR A 33 3.92 16.54 -11.06
N VAL A 34 3.69 15.40 -11.66
CA VAL A 34 3.18 14.20 -11.00
C VAL A 34 4.22 13.11 -11.18
N GLN A 35 4.56 12.40 -10.11
CA GLN A 35 5.56 11.34 -10.11
C GLN A 35 5.16 10.24 -9.12
N ASP A 36 5.34 8.99 -9.49
CA ASP A 36 4.89 7.86 -8.69
C ASP A 36 5.80 7.57 -7.49
N TRP A 37 7.07 7.96 -7.57
CA TRP A 37 7.99 7.78 -6.46
C TRP A 37 9.08 8.86 -6.43
N GLY A 38 9.46 9.25 -5.22
CA GLY A 38 10.47 10.28 -4.98
C GLY A 38 9.97 11.67 -5.35
N MET A 39 10.87 12.63 -5.30
CA MET A 39 10.61 14.00 -5.74
C MET A 39 11.42 14.29 -6.99
N LEU A 40 10.88 15.16 -7.86
CA LEU A 40 11.65 15.71 -8.96
C LEU A 40 12.90 16.41 -8.42
N GLU A 41 14.06 16.01 -8.91
CA GLU A 41 15.33 16.59 -8.48
C GLU A 41 15.95 17.45 -9.58
N VAL A 42 16.52 18.58 -9.18
CA VAL A 42 17.18 19.52 -10.09
C VAL A 42 18.69 19.31 -10.03
N ASN A 43 19.30 19.06 -11.19
CA ASN A 43 20.74 18.85 -11.37
C ASN A 43 21.32 17.69 -10.56
N ARG A 44 20.47 16.75 -10.20
CA ARG A 44 20.81 15.48 -9.57
C ARG A 44 19.72 14.44 -9.83
N SER A 45 20.05 13.17 -9.67
CA SER A 45 19.10 12.07 -9.85
C SER A 45 18.04 12.05 -8.74
N VAL A 46 16.95 11.34 -8.95
CA VAL A 46 15.86 11.16 -7.97
C VAL A 46 16.33 10.55 -6.64
N VAL A 47 17.51 9.93 -6.60
CA VAL A 47 18.16 9.40 -5.38
C VAL A 47 19.30 10.30 -4.87
N HIS A 48 19.29 11.59 -5.22
CA HIS A 48 20.20 12.63 -4.76
C HIS A 48 21.68 12.42 -5.13
N THR A 49 21.98 11.63 -6.15
CA THR A 49 23.33 11.46 -6.70
C THR A 49 23.52 12.33 -7.96
N PRO A 50 24.75 12.55 -8.46
CA PRO A 50 24.94 13.20 -9.75
C PRO A 50 24.18 12.47 -10.87
N LEU A 51 23.54 13.21 -11.76
CA LEU A 51 22.91 12.69 -12.97
C LEU A 51 23.95 11.89 -13.76
N THR A 52 23.76 10.58 -13.90
CA THR A 52 24.75 9.70 -14.53
C THR A 52 24.07 8.68 -15.44
N VAL A 53 24.34 8.74 -16.72
CA VAL A 53 23.79 7.81 -17.72
C VAL A 53 24.92 7.19 -18.52
N ASN A 54 24.96 5.87 -18.57
CA ASN A 54 25.99 5.09 -19.27
C ASN A 54 27.43 5.55 -18.96
N GLY A 55 27.71 5.79 -17.66
CA GLY A 55 29.01 6.21 -17.15
C GLY A 55 29.35 7.69 -17.39
N VAL A 56 28.48 8.48 -18.00
CA VAL A 56 28.69 9.91 -18.24
C VAL A 56 27.91 10.74 -17.24
N VAL A 57 28.59 11.67 -16.54
CA VAL A 57 28.01 12.61 -15.59
C VAL A 57 27.54 13.87 -16.30
N TYR A 58 26.35 14.35 -15.97
CA TYR A 58 25.75 15.56 -16.51
C TYR A 58 25.54 16.61 -15.42
N GLU A 59 25.85 17.87 -15.71
CA GLU A 59 25.75 18.95 -14.73
C GLU A 59 24.34 19.55 -14.64
N ARG A 60 23.54 19.43 -15.71
CA ARG A 60 22.21 20.02 -15.81
C ARG A 60 21.17 18.98 -16.20
N GLY A 61 20.03 19.02 -15.52
CA GLY A 61 18.90 18.17 -15.87
C GLY A 61 17.89 18.05 -14.74
N LEU A 62 16.92 17.17 -14.95
CA LEU A 62 15.85 16.84 -14.02
C LEU A 62 15.88 15.34 -13.77
N GLY A 63 16.20 14.94 -12.55
CA GLY A 63 16.09 13.56 -12.12
C GLY A 63 14.65 13.24 -11.74
N ALA A 64 14.07 12.25 -12.39
CA ALA A 64 12.69 11.85 -12.27
C ALA A 64 12.58 10.34 -12.02
N HIS A 65 11.37 9.86 -11.78
CA HIS A 65 11.05 8.44 -11.65
C HIS A 65 9.79 8.13 -12.46
N SER A 66 9.74 6.98 -13.11
CA SER A 66 8.52 6.51 -13.78
C SER A 66 7.40 6.28 -12.74
N ILE A 67 6.17 6.72 -12.91
CA ILE A 67 5.69 7.56 -14.00
C ILE A 67 5.83 9.03 -13.63
N SER A 68 6.45 9.82 -14.49
CA SER A 68 6.67 11.24 -14.22
C SER A 68 6.08 12.09 -15.34
N ARG A 69 5.44 13.20 -14.99
CA ARG A 69 4.79 14.14 -15.91
C ARG A 69 5.19 15.56 -15.58
N LEU A 70 5.78 16.27 -16.54
CA LEU A 70 6.18 17.66 -16.44
C LEU A 70 5.47 18.42 -17.56
N LEU A 71 4.53 19.29 -17.21
CA LEU A 71 3.72 20.06 -18.17
C LEU A 71 4.14 21.54 -18.16
N TYR A 72 4.31 22.11 -19.35
CA TYR A 72 4.66 23.51 -19.51
C TYR A 72 3.72 24.19 -20.49
N ASP A 73 3.22 25.38 -20.13
CA ASP A 73 2.47 26.29 -20.97
C ASP A 73 3.45 27.15 -21.78
N LEU A 74 3.26 27.19 -23.07
CA LEU A 74 4.14 27.84 -24.06
C LEU A 74 3.46 29.03 -24.75
N ASP A 75 2.18 29.24 -24.53
CA ASP A 75 1.35 30.29 -25.16
C ASP A 75 1.51 30.30 -26.72
N GLY A 76 1.71 29.11 -27.31
CA GLY A 76 1.92 28.95 -28.76
C GLY A 76 3.18 29.62 -29.32
N LYS A 77 4.07 30.13 -28.45
CA LYS A 77 5.24 30.94 -28.86
C LYS A 77 6.57 30.16 -28.90
N ALA A 78 6.55 28.90 -28.50
CA ALA A 78 7.75 28.05 -28.56
C ALA A 78 8.10 27.66 -30.01
N VAL A 79 9.38 27.51 -30.24
CA VAL A 79 9.94 27.09 -31.52
C VAL A 79 10.33 25.61 -31.49
N SER A 80 11.06 25.20 -30.43
CA SER A 80 11.53 23.84 -30.27
C SER A 80 11.86 23.52 -28.83
N ILE A 81 11.89 22.24 -28.49
CA ILE A 81 12.49 21.69 -27.28
C ILE A 81 13.60 20.73 -27.68
N SER A 82 14.75 20.82 -27.00
CA SER A 82 15.89 19.95 -27.26
C SER A 82 16.57 19.51 -25.97
N GLY A 83 17.21 18.34 -25.98
CA GLY A 83 17.90 17.77 -24.84
C GLY A 83 18.24 16.30 -25.04
N LEU A 84 18.53 15.62 -23.96
CA LEU A 84 18.82 14.19 -23.91
C LEU A 84 17.91 13.53 -22.88
N ALA A 85 17.64 12.24 -23.05
CA ALA A 85 16.89 11.39 -22.11
C ALA A 85 17.68 10.11 -21.84
N GLY A 86 17.70 9.63 -20.60
CA GLY A 86 18.43 8.44 -20.23
C GLY A 86 17.98 7.79 -18.92
N ALA A 87 18.13 6.46 -18.83
CA ALA A 87 17.94 5.74 -17.59
C ALA A 87 19.17 5.93 -16.68
N ASP A 88 18.97 6.36 -15.42
CA ASP A 88 20.06 6.66 -14.49
C ASP A 88 20.85 5.40 -14.10
N ASP A 89 22.17 5.52 -13.98
CA ASP A 89 23.07 4.42 -13.62
C ASP A 89 22.92 3.96 -12.17
N LYS A 90 22.20 4.69 -11.31
CA LYS A 90 21.87 4.31 -9.93
C LYS A 90 20.70 3.35 -9.82
N ASN A 91 20.07 2.99 -10.94
CA ASN A 91 19.17 1.86 -10.98
C ASN A 91 19.93 0.59 -10.54
N LEU A 92 19.53 -0.03 -9.45
CA LEU A 92 20.16 -1.26 -8.95
C LEU A 92 19.80 -2.47 -9.84
N PHE A 93 18.63 -2.43 -10.47
CA PHE A 93 18.12 -3.45 -11.39
C PHE A 93 17.72 -2.80 -12.73
N ALA A 94 17.56 -3.61 -13.76
CA ALA A 94 17.19 -3.14 -15.09
C ALA A 94 15.68 -2.88 -15.20
N GLY A 95 15.19 -1.84 -14.51
CA GLY A 95 13.85 -1.29 -14.78
C GLY A 95 13.76 -0.79 -16.21
N LYS A 96 12.61 -0.97 -16.85
CA LYS A 96 12.37 -0.56 -18.23
C LYS A 96 11.45 0.63 -18.29
N LEU A 97 11.94 1.72 -18.82
CA LEU A 97 11.20 2.97 -18.94
C LEU A 97 11.22 3.53 -20.36
N GLN A 98 10.32 4.43 -20.65
CA GLN A 98 10.27 5.13 -21.93
C GLN A 98 10.00 6.61 -21.73
N PHE A 99 10.74 7.45 -22.44
CA PHE A 99 10.49 8.89 -22.47
C PHE A 99 9.61 9.26 -23.65
N LYS A 100 8.68 10.19 -23.43
CA LYS A 100 7.85 10.78 -24.48
C LYS A 100 7.76 12.30 -24.35
N ILE A 101 7.60 12.97 -25.46
CA ILE A 101 7.28 14.41 -25.54
C ILE A 101 5.97 14.54 -26.30
N LEU A 102 4.96 15.13 -25.64
CA LEU A 102 3.67 15.39 -26.27
C LEU A 102 3.44 16.89 -26.38
N GLY A 103 2.90 17.35 -27.51
CA GLY A 103 2.42 18.70 -27.73
C GLY A 103 0.93 18.69 -27.98
N ASP A 104 0.14 19.45 -27.20
CA ASP A 104 -1.33 19.52 -27.30
C ASP A 104 -1.98 18.14 -27.47
N LYS A 105 -1.65 17.21 -26.54
CA LYS A 105 -2.16 15.82 -26.47
C LYS A 105 -1.65 14.89 -27.60
N LYS A 106 -0.71 15.32 -28.47
CA LYS A 106 -0.15 14.49 -29.54
C LYS A 106 1.27 14.08 -29.23
N GLU A 107 1.62 12.80 -29.42
CA GLU A 107 2.99 12.32 -29.33
C GLU A 107 3.82 12.98 -30.45
N LEU A 108 4.87 13.72 -30.06
CA LEU A 108 5.80 14.37 -30.95
C LEU A 108 7.14 13.64 -31.04
N TRP A 109 7.52 12.96 -29.94
CA TRP A 109 8.75 12.18 -29.86
C TRP A 109 8.65 11.11 -28.77
N LYS A 110 9.40 10.01 -28.97
CA LYS A 110 9.62 8.97 -27.95
C LYS A 110 11.01 8.34 -28.06
N SER A 111 11.58 7.94 -26.96
CA SER A 111 12.89 7.29 -26.88
C SER A 111 12.89 5.83 -27.39
N GLY A 112 11.74 5.15 -27.35
CA GLY A 112 11.67 3.71 -27.25
C GLY A 112 12.01 3.24 -25.83
N VAL A 113 11.90 1.92 -25.58
CA VAL A 113 12.22 1.33 -24.27
C VAL A 113 13.70 1.51 -23.98
N MET A 114 14.00 1.98 -22.77
CA MET A 114 15.35 2.19 -22.24
C MET A 114 15.52 1.51 -20.89
N GLN A 115 16.76 1.16 -20.56
CA GLN A 115 17.15 0.58 -19.27
C GLN A 115 18.56 1.07 -18.91
N LYS A 116 18.98 0.81 -17.68
CA LYS A 116 20.34 1.11 -17.20
C LYS A 116 21.41 0.58 -18.18
N GLY A 117 22.39 1.44 -18.48
CA GLY A 117 23.50 1.14 -19.39
C GLY A 117 23.21 1.42 -20.85
N ASP A 118 21.97 1.77 -21.21
CA ASP A 118 21.67 2.25 -22.55
C ASP A 118 22.25 3.66 -22.78
N PRO A 119 22.69 3.99 -24.00
CA PRO A 119 23.14 5.33 -24.33
C PRO A 119 21.97 6.31 -24.29
N VAL A 120 22.24 7.55 -23.91
CA VAL A 120 21.24 8.64 -23.97
C VAL A 120 20.59 8.75 -25.36
N LYS A 121 19.33 9.15 -25.38
CA LYS A 121 18.57 9.48 -26.58
C LYS A 121 18.48 10.99 -26.74
N GLU A 122 19.05 11.52 -27.81
CA GLU A 122 18.94 12.92 -28.18
C GLU A 122 17.57 13.21 -28.79
N PHE A 123 17.00 14.38 -28.45
CA PHE A 123 15.80 14.88 -29.09
C PHE A 123 15.93 16.36 -29.47
N ASN A 124 15.29 16.71 -30.58
CA ASN A 124 15.06 18.08 -30.99
C ASN A 124 13.70 18.14 -31.70
N VAL A 125 12.70 18.60 -30.95
CA VAL A 125 11.28 18.52 -31.32
C VAL A 125 10.76 19.90 -31.69
N ASN A 126 10.11 20.02 -32.83
CA ASN A 126 9.47 21.27 -33.28
C ASN A 126 8.19 21.51 -32.42
N LEU A 127 8.11 22.69 -31.80
CA LEU A 127 6.97 23.10 -30.98
C LEU A 127 6.18 24.27 -31.58
N LYS A 128 6.40 24.58 -32.86
CA LYS A 128 5.68 25.69 -33.50
C LYS A 128 4.16 25.46 -33.52
N GLY A 129 3.41 26.38 -32.86
CA GLY A 129 1.97 26.28 -32.72
C GLY A 129 1.49 25.31 -31.64
N VAL A 130 2.38 24.84 -30.76
CA VAL A 130 2.05 24.05 -29.58
C VAL A 130 1.80 25.00 -28.40
N ASP A 131 0.64 24.90 -27.79
CA ASP A 131 0.27 25.69 -26.61
C ASP A 131 0.85 25.11 -25.33
N LYS A 132 0.81 23.78 -25.18
CA LYS A 132 1.35 23.07 -24.01
C LYS A 132 2.23 21.90 -24.42
N VAL A 133 3.36 21.71 -23.74
CA VAL A 133 4.23 20.54 -23.93
C VAL A 133 4.32 19.73 -22.62
N LEU A 134 4.17 18.42 -22.75
CA LEU A 134 4.31 17.44 -21.67
C LEU A 134 5.56 16.59 -21.91
N LEU A 135 6.43 16.54 -20.89
CA LEU A 135 7.50 15.55 -20.80
C LEU A 135 7.01 14.40 -19.91
N LEU A 136 6.99 13.20 -20.45
CA LEU A 136 6.44 12.02 -19.80
C LEU A 136 7.50 10.93 -19.71
N VAL A 137 7.62 10.29 -18.54
CA VAL A 137 8.34 9.03 -18.35
C VAL A 137 7.31 7.96 -18.02
N GLU A 138 7.31 6.87 -18.77
CA GLU A 138 6.40 5.72 -18.56
C GLU A 138 7.18 4.46 -18.18
N GLU A 139 6.55 3.59 -17.40
CA GLU A 139 6.99 2.21 -17.21
C GLU A 139 6.70 1.37 -18.47
N CYS A 140 7.37 0.24 -18.64
CA CYS A 140 7.27 -0.58 -19.86
C CYS A 140 6.81 -2.02 -19.58
N GLY A 141 5.91 -2.22 -18.60
CA GLY A 141 5.23 -3.49 -18.33
C GLY A 141 5.91 -4.38 -17.31
N ASP A 142 6.98 -3.91 -16.67
CA ASP A 142 7.67 -4.58 -15.56
C ASP A 142 7.51 -3.85 -14.21
N GLY A 143 6.60 -2.85 -14.16
CA GLY A 143 6.34 -2.00 -12.99
C GLY A 143 7.34 -0.85 -12.87
N ILE A 144 7.16 -0.03 -11.84
CA ILE A 144 7.93 1.20 -11.65
C ILE A 144 9.24 1.03 -10.87
N MET A 145 9.60 -0.19 -10.46
CA MET A 145 10.74 -0.40 -9.57
C MET A 145 12.07 -0.10 -10.26
N TYR A 146 12.82 0.85 -9.68
CA TYR A 146 14.12 1.32 -10.20
C TYR A 146 14.05 1.98 -11.59
N ASP A 147 12.94 2.60 -11.90
CA ASP A 147 12.77 3.38 -13.12
C ASP A 147 13.27 4.83 -12.95
N HIS A 148 14.51 4.98 -12.43
CA HIS A 148 15.13 6.30 -12.30
C HIS A 148 15.47 6.83 -13.69
N ALA A 149 15.02 8.03 -13.99
CA ALA A 149 15.01 8.63 -15.31
C ALA A 149 15.60 10.05 -15.25
N ASP A 150 16.43 10.38 -16.22
CA ASP A 150 17.06 11.68 -16.30
C ASP A 150 16.70 12.39 -17.61
N TRP A 151 16.06 13.56 -17.48
CA TRP A 151 15.95 14.55 -18.55
C TRP A 151 17.17 15.47 -18.49
N LEU A 152 18.09 15.36 -19.46
CA LEU A 152 19.41 15.97 -19.42
C LEU A 152 19.53 17.13 -20.40
N ASN A 153 20.08 18.26 -19.95
CA ASN A 153 20.33 19.46 -20.78
C ASN A 153 19.09 19.91 -21.56
N VAL A 154 17.90 19.88 -20.93
CA VAL A 154 16.64 20.20 -21.61
C VAL A 154 16.41 21.69 -21.65
N LYS A 155 16.18 22.22 -22.86
CA LYS A 155 15.86 23.62 -23.08
C LYS A 155 14.77 23.82 -24.12
N ILE A 156 13.98 24.86 -23.93
CA ILE A 156 12.96 25.33 -24.86
C ILE A 156 13.45 26.62 -25.53
N THR A 157 13.47 26.62 -26.85
CA THR A 157 13.67 27.84 -27.64
C THR A 157 12.31 28.49 -27.87
N THR A 158 12.12 29.71 -27.42
CA THR A 158 10.81 30.39 -27.44
C THR A 158 10.93 31.88 -27.77
N ARG A 159 9.83 32.48 -28.26
CA ARG A 159 9.64 33.94 -28.38
C ARG A 159 8.83 34.53 -27.22
N GLY A 160 8.24 33.69 -26.39
CA GLY A 160 7.41 34.06 -25.24
C GLY A 160 7.93 33.51 -23.93
N ASP A 161 7.06 33.42 -22.95
CA ASP A 161 7.37 32.83 -21.65
C ASP A 161 7.05 31.35 -21.66
N VAL A 162 7.76 30.59 -20.83
CA VAL A 162 7.48 29.19 -20.50
C VAL A 162 7.04 29.17 -19.05
N LYS A 163 5.93 28.51 -18.74
CA LYS A 163 5.41 28.41 -17.39
C LYS A 163 5.13 26.96 -17.03
N PRO A 164 5.68 26.46 -15.93
CA PRO A 164 5.25 25.16 -15.39
C PRO A 164 3.77 25.24 -15.03
N VAL A 165 3.03 24.17 -15.34
CA VAL A 165 1.62 24.02 -14.98
C VAL A 165 1.40 22.65 -14.35
N PRO A 166 0.41 22.49 -13.47
CA PRO A 166 0.06 21.18 -12.93
C PRO A 166 -0.23 20.19 -14.07
N ALA A 167 0.58 19.13 -14.18
CA ALA A 167 0.32 18.03 -15.10
C ALA A 167 -0.73 17.06 -14.57
N TRP A 168 -1.30 17.39 -13.45
CA TRP A 168 -2.32 16.62 -12.75
C TRP A 168 -3.41 17.57 -12.24
N ALA A 169 -4.63 17.30 -12.60
CA ALA A 169 -5.78 17.96 -12.01
C ALA A 169 -6.20 17.17 -10.76
N LYS A 170 -6.37 17.85 -9.62
CA LYS A 170 -6.89 17.21 -8.42
C LYS A 170 -8.21 16.52 -8.75
N PRO A 171 -8.44 15.28 -8.26
CA PRO A 171 -9.75 14.66 -8.37
C PRO A 171 -10.81 15.62 -7.86
N VAL A 172 -11.93 15.72 -8.57
CA VAL A 172 -13.09 16.48 -8.06
C VAL A 172 -13.54 15.75 -6.79
N ALA A 173 -13.49 16.46 -5.67
CA ALA A 173 -13.94 15.93 -4.40
C ALA A 173 -15.43 15.57 -4.51
N LYS A 174 -15.72 14.27 -4.69
CA LYS A 174 -17.08 13.74 -4.54
C LYS A 174 -17.36 13.56 -3.06
N GLU A 175 -18.62 13.77 -2.66
CA GLU A 175 -19.02 13.45 -1.29
C GLU A 175 -18.72 11.98 -0.99
N LYS A 176 -18.17 11.73 0.21
CA LYS A 176 -17.97 10.39 0.72
C LYS A 176 -19.32 9.71 0.93
N TYR A 177 -19.44 8.47 0.54
CA TYR A 177 -20.69 7.71 0.64
C TYR A 177 -20.46 6.35 1.31
N ILE A 178 -21.46 5.89 2.06
CA ILE A 178 -21.40 4.66 2.84
C ILE A 178 -22.14 3.54 2.12
N LEU A 179 -21.45 2.42 1.87
CA LEU A 179 -22.04 1.25 1.21
C LEU A 179 -22.43 0.15 2.19
N THR A 180 -21.63 -0.07 3.25
CA THR A 180 -21.86 -1.15 4.20
C THR A 180 -23.02 -0.82 5.12
N PRO A 181 -24.06 -1.68 5.20
CA PRO A 181 -25.15 -1.49 6.12
C PRO A 181 -24.70 -1.63 7.58
N PRO A 182 -25.42 -1.04 8.54
CA PRO A 182 -25.13 -1.26 9.96
C PRO A 182 -25.12 -2.75 10.33
N ALA A 183 -24.22 -3.14 11.23
CA ALA A 183 -24.20 -4.49 11.75
C ALA A 183 -25.53 -4.83 12.45
N PRO A 184 -26.01 -6.08 12.35
CA PRO A 184 -27.23 -6.50 13.03
C PRO A 184 -27.10 -6.41 14.55
N GLU A 185 -28.21 -6.18 15.25
CA GLU A 185 -28.25 -6.16 16.71
C GLU A 185 -27.96 -7.53 17.34
N SER A 186 -28.30 -8.62 16.64
CA SER A 186 -27.94 -10.00 17.04
C SER A 186 -26.45 -10.26 16.84
N PRO A 187 -25.85 -11.18 17.60
CA PRO A 187 -24.43 -11.49 17.47
C PRO A 187 -24.04 -12.02 16.07
N VAL A 188 -22.88 -11.58 15.56
CA VAL A 188 -22.22 -12.19 14.40
C VAL A 188 -20.75 -12.40 14.77
N ILE A 189 -20.25 -13.65 14.70
CA ILE A 189 -18.86 -14.00 15.04
C ILE A 189 -17.98 -13.84 13.80
N ASN A 190 -16.99 -12.92 13.87
CA ASN A 190 -16.11 -12.51 12.78
C ASN A 190 -14.69 -13.14 12.85
N ASN A 191 -14.43 -14.01 13.82
CA ASN A 191 -13.15 -14.71 13.93
C ASN A 191 -12.77 -15.38 12.58
N PRO A 192 -11.48 -15.40 12.20
CA PRO A 192 -11.00 -16.26 11.11
C PRO A 192 -11.28 -17.74 11.45
N LEU A 193 -11.37 -18.58 10.42
CA LEU A 193 -11.65 -20.01 10.59
C LEU A 193 -10.46 -20.82 11.12
N VAL A 194 -9.27 -20.21 11.14
CA VAL A 194 -8.04 -20.81 11.65
C VAL A 194 -7.28 -19.83 12.53
N TYR A 195 -6.65 -20.35 13.57
CA TYR A 195 -5.75 -19.59 14.46
C TYR A 195 -4.54 -20.45 14.79
N GLY A 196 -3.32 -19.90 14.76
CA GLY A 196 -2.07 -20.59 15.04
C GLY A 196 -1.37 -20.05 16.28
N ALA A 197 -0.79 -20.94 17.11
CA ALA A 197 0.06 -20.58 18.23
C ALA A 197 1.10 -21.66 18.49
N ARG A 198 2.30 -21.28 18.99
CA ARG A 198 3.34 -22.25 19.35
C ARG A 198 3.09 -22.88 20.72
N PRO A 199 3.49 -24.14 20.90
CA PRO A 199 3.28 -24.84 22.18
C PRO A 199 4.08 -24.16 23.31
N GLY A 200 3.43 -23.97 24.47
CA GLY A 200 4.05 -23.39 25.66
C GLY A 200 4.17 -21.87 25.70
N ASN A 201 3.94 -21.17 24.58
CA ASN A 201 3.94 -19.73 24.53
C ASN A 201 2.66 -19.11 25.12
N PRO A 202 2.70 -17.85 25.57
CA PRO A 202 1.49 -17.13 25.99
C PRO A 202 0.47 -17.08 24.87
N PHE A 203 -0.76 -17.55 25.16
CA PHE A 203 -1.88 -17.53 24.22
C PHE A 203 -2.73 -16.31 24.50
N LEU A 204 -2.98 -15.50 23.48
CA LEU A 204 -3.87 -14.35 23.55
C LEU A 204 -4.69 -14.27 22.27
N TRP A 205 -5.98 -14.48 22.39
CA TRP A 205 -6.97 -14.36 21.33
C TRP A 205 -8.29 -13.90 21.92
N SER A 206 -9.29 -13.59 21.10
CA SER A 206 -10.61 -13.16 21.56
C SER A 206 -11.72 -13.73 20.68
N VAL A 207 -12.92 -13.88 21.23
CA VAL A 207 -14.12 -14.07 20.44
C VAL A 207 -14.52 -12.70 19.88
N MET A 208 -14.30 -12.52 18.60
CA MET A 208 -14.55 -11.28 17.86
C MET A 208 -15.99 -11.30 17.35
N ALA A 209 -16.89 -10.58 18.00
CA ALA A 209 -18.31 -10.60 17.63
C ALA A 209 -18.93 -9.21 17.66
N THR A 210 -19.63 -8.87 16.56
CA THR A 210 -20.52 -7.69 16.49
C THR A 210 -21.89 -8.02 17.08
N GLY A 211 -22.71 -7.01 17.34
CA GLY A 211 -24.03 -7.10 17.96
C GLY A 211 -24.14 -6.26 19.24
N ASN A 212 -25.37 -6.10 19.74
CA ASN A 212 -25.62 -5.29 20.93
C ASN A 212 -24.93 -5.84 22.17
N ARG A 213 -24.43 -4.94 23.01
CA ARG A 213 -23.88 -5.26 24.34
C ARG A 213 -24.94 -5.04 25.43
N PRO A 214 -24.94 -5.78 26.57
CA PRO A 214 -23.92 -6.78 26.93
C PRO A 214 -24.03 -8.09 26.16
N MET A 215 -22.91 -8.79 26.05
CA MET A 215 -22.80 -10.07 25.33
C MET A 215 -22.06 -11.08 26.20
N LYS A 216 -22.53 -12.33 26.24
CA LYS A 216 -21.87 -13.46 26.89
C LYS A 216 -21.18 -14.34 25.88
N PHE A 217 -19.98 -14.79 26.22
CA PHE A 217 -19.16 -15.63 25.35
C PHE A 217 -18.97 -17.02 25.97
N GLU A 218 -18.91 -18.04 25.09
CA GLU A 218 -18.62 -19.42 25.43
C GLU A 218 -17.68 -20.02 24.36
N ALA A 219 -16.85 -20.98 24.75
CA ALA A 219 -15.98 -21.74 23.83
C ALA A 219 -15.89 -23.19 24.29
N GLU A 220 -16.09 -24.12 23.36
CA GLU A 220 -15.97 -25.55 23.59
C GLU A 220 -14.83 -26.10 22.73
N GLY A 221 -14.04 -27.05 23.27
CA GLY A 221 -12.95 -27.69 22.54
C GLY A 221 -11.62 -26.91 22.57
N LEU A 222 -11.47 -25.93 23.46
CA LEU A 222 -10.19 -25.23 23.63
C LEU A 222 -9.05 -26.19 24.01
N PRO A 223 -7.79 -25.94 23.55
CA PRO A 223 -6.62 -26.69 24.01
C PRO A 223 -6.47 -26.66 25.53
N ALA A 224 -5.97 -27.75 26.11
CA ALA A 224 -5.69 -27.79 27.54
C ALA A 224 -4.71 -26.66 27.96
N GLY A 225 -5.01 -25.99 29.08
CA GLY A 225 -4.23 -24.86 29.58
C GLY A 225 -4.68 -23.48 29.04
N VAL A 226 -5.66 -23.45 28.13
CA VAL A 226 -6.25 -22.21 27.59
C VAL A 226 -7.67 -22.03 28.12
N LYS A 227 -8.05 -20.81 28.48
CA LYS A 227 -9.35 -20.49 29.07
C LYS A 227 -9.96 -19.24 28.44
N LEU A 228 -11.29 -19.25 28.33
CA LEU A 228 -12.11 -18.12 27.92
C LEU A 228 -12.62 -17.34 29.16
N ASP A 229 -12.55 -16.03 29.11
CA ASP A 229 -13.32 -15.14 29.98
C ASP A 229 -14.69 -14.88 29.31
N ALA A 230 -15.76 -15.31 30.00
CA ALA A 230 -17.11 -15.26 29.43
C ALA A 230 -17.70 -13.84 29.31
N VAL A 231 -17.11 -12.83 29.95
CA VAL A 231 -17.57 -11.44 29.92
C VAL A 231 -16.85 -10.66 28.82
N THR A 232 -15.53 -10.81 28.76
CA THR A 232 -14.70 -10.07 27.79
C THR A 232 -14.54 -10.78 26.46
N GLY A 233 -14.78 -12.10 26.40
CA GLY A 233 -14.51 -12.94 25.24
C GLY A 233 -13.02 -13.27 25.04
N ARG A 234 -12.13 -12.84 25.95
CA ARG A 234 -10.68 -13.11 25.84
C ARG A 234 -10.36 -14.56 26.14
N ILE A 235 -9.48 -15.11 25.30
CA ILE A 235 -8.97 -16.47 25.41
C ILE A 235 -7.47 -16.37 25.74
N THR A 236 -7.08 -16.84 26.93
CA THR A 236 -5.71 -16.71 27.43
C THR A 236 -5.23 -18.01 28.08
N GLY A 237 -3.92 -18.14 28.24
CA GLY A 237 -3.30 -19.29 28.88
C GLY A 237 -2.02 -19.75 28.15
N LYS A 238 -1.76 -21.06 28.19
CA LYS A 238 -0.65 -21.70 27.48
C LYS A 238 -1.09 -23.09 27.03
N ALA A 239 -1.13 -23.33 25.74
CA ALA A 239 -1.32 -24.66 25.17
C ALA A 239 0.05 -25.34 25.02
N THR A 240 0.24 -26.51 25.62
CA THR A 240 1.55 -27.20 25.58
C THR A 240 1.56 -28.44 24.68
N VAL A 241 0.40 -28.87 24.23
CA VAL A 241 0.27 -30.07 23.40
C VAL A 241 -0.01 -29.65 21.96
N GLU A 242 0.85 -30.08 21.05
CA GLU A 242 0.68 -29.88 19.61
C GLU A 242 -0.57 -30.59 19.10
N GLY A 243 -1.21 -29.99 18.11
CA GLY A 243 -2.37 -30.58 17.44
C GLY A 243 -3.32 -29.56 16.85
N GLU A 244 -4.35 -30.08 16.19
CA GLU A 244 -5.47 -29.29 15.65
C GLU A 244 -6.70 -29.48 16.52
N TYR A 245 -7.22 -28.40 17.05
CA TYR A 245 -8.36 -28.38 17.98
C TYR A 245 -9.56 -27.73 17.28
N LYS A 246 -10.65 -28.48 17.14
CA LYS A 246 -11.93 -27.94 16.70
C LYS A 246 -12.58 -27.22 17.87
N VAL A 247 -12.70 -25.89 17.73
CA VAL A 247 -13.24 -25.04 18.78
C VAL A 247 -14.55 -24.42 18.30
N THR A 248 -15.61 -24.60 19.08
CA THR A 248 -16.89 -23.96 18.85
C THR A 248 -16.96 -22.69 19.67
N LEU A 249 -16.92 -21.53 19.01
CA LEU A 249 -17.13 -20.22 19.62
C LEU A 249 -18.61 -19.88 19.61
N LYS A 250 -19.10 -19.26 20.71
CA LYS A 250 -20.48 -18.85 20.84
C LYS A 250 -20.58 -17.46 21.47
N ALA A 251 -21.47 -16.63 20.93
CA ALA A 251 -21.76 -15.30 21.43
C ALA A 251 -23.27 -15.12 21.56
N THR A 252 -23.74 -14.63 22.73
CA THR A 252 -25.16 -14.51 23.05
C THR A 252 -25.48 -13.14 23.62
N ASN A 253 -26.53 -12.47 23.12
CA ASN A 253 -27.14 -11.28 23.70
C ASN A 253 -28.65 -11.40 23.76
N ASP A 254 -29.37 -10.32 24.07
CA ASP A 254 -30.85 -10.28 24.15
C ASP A 254 -31.56 -10.47 22.80
N LYS A 255 -30.84 -10.37 21.70
CA LYS A 255 -31.37 -10.50 20.31
C LYS A 255 -31.09 -11.88 19.71
N GLY A 256 -30.27 -12.71 20.34
CA GLY A 256 -30.01 -14.05 19.83
C GLY A 256 -28.64 -14.61 20.20
N THR A 257 -28.30 -15.69 19.50
CA THR A 257 -27.05 -16.42 19.66
C THR A 257 -26.43 -16.71 18.32
N ALA A 258 -25.12 -16.46 18.18
CA ALA A 258 -24.30 -16.92 17.06
C ALA A 258 -23.33 -17.99 17.52
N GLN A 259 -23.01 -18.92 16.63
CA GLN A 259 -22.05 -19.98 16.82
C GLN A 259 -21.16 -20.13 15.59
N LYS A 260 -19.85 -20.37 15.80
CA LYS A 260 -18.89 -20.58 14.70
C LYS A 260 -17.86 -21.64 15.11
N GLU A 261 -17.66 -22.63 14.27
CA GLU A 261 -16.56 -23.57 14.42
C GLU A 261 -15.29 -22.99 13.80
N VAL A 262 -14.19 -23.04 14.54
CA VAL A 262 -12.86 -22.62 14.10
C VAL A 262 -11.84 -23.70 14.44
N THR A 263 -10.70 -23.71 13.74
CA THR A 263 -9.60 -24.62 14.06
C THR A 263 -8.46 -23.87 14.72
N VAL A 264 -8.13 -24.23 15.94
CA VAL A 264 -6.92 -23.73 16.63
C VAL A 264 -5.81 -24.75 16.41
N LYS A 265 -4.70 -24.31 15.80
CA LYS A 265 -3.52 -25.13 15.54
C LYS A 265 -2.41 -24.77 16.51
N ILE A 266 -2.02 -25.73 17.34
CA ILE A 266 -0.84 -25.59 18.19
C ILE A 266 0.32 -26.31 17.51
N GLY A 267 1.34 -25.56 17.10
CA GLY A 267 2.48 -26.05 16.34
C GLY A 267 3.39 -24.91 15.90
N ASP A 268 4.27 -25.14 14.94
CA ASP A 268 5.31 -24.17 14.55
C ASP A 268 4.78 -22.92 13.83
N ALA A 269 3.62 -23.02 13.17
CA ALA A 269 3.08 -21.93 12.35
C ALA A 269 2.16 -21.00 13.15
N ILE A 270 2.43 -19.71 13.04
CA ILE A 270 1.62 -18.61 13.56
C ILE A 270 1.12 -17.72 12.41
N ALA A 271 0.27 -16.74 12.69
CA ALA A 271 -0.28 -15.81 11.70
C ALA A 271 -0.87 -16.56 10.47
N LEU A 272 -1.67 -17.60 10.72
CA LEU A 272 -2.23 -18.48 9.69
C LEU A 272 -3.16 -17.75 8.71
N THR A 273 -3.67 -16.59 9.07
CA THR A 273 -4.30 -15.60 8.18
C THR A 273 -3.53 -14.29 8.25
N PRO A 274 -3.66 -13.39 7.28
CA PRO A 274 -2.97 -12.10 7.28
C PRO A 274 -3.24 -11.29 8.54
N SER A 275 -2.22 -10.63 9.08
CA SER A 275 -2.37 -9.77 10.27
C SER A 275 -3.27 -8.58 9.97
N MET A 276 -4.14 -8.23 10.92
CA MET A 276 -5.00 -7.05 10.86
C MET A 276 -4.70 -6.14 12.04
N GLY A 277 -4.39 -4.87 11.78
CA GLY A 277 -4.01 -3.97 12.84
C GLY A 277 -3.80 -2.53 12.38
N TRP A 278 -3.08 -1.79 13.20
CA TRP A 278 -2.67 -0.41 12.96
C TRP A 278 -1.15 -0.29 13.05
N ASN A 279 -0.58 0.63 12.28
CA ASN A 279 0.81 1.03 12.39
C ASN A 279 0.90 2.56 12.43
N SER A 280 1.75 3.11 13.27
CA SER A 280 1.81 4.54 13.56
C SER A 280 2.44 5.39 12.46
N TRP A 281 3.19 4.81 11.52
CA TRP A 281 4.08 5.57 10.65
C TRP A 281 3.37 6.61 9.79
N ASN A 282 2.43 6.19 8.95
CA ASN A 282 1.88 7.07 7.91
C ASN A 282 1.18 8.31 8.47
N CYS A 283 0.57 8.23 9.65
CA CYS A 283 -0.03 9.40 10.28
C CYS A 283 0.94 10.18 11.16
N TRP A 284 1.77 9.48 11.97
CA TRP A 284 2.49 10.12 13.07
C TRP A 284 4.01 10.20 12.86
N GLY A 285 4.59 9.34 12.00
CA GLY A 285 6.04 9.27 11.81
C GLY A 285 6.76 9.21 13.16
N LEU A 286 7.84 9.97 13.30
CA LEU A 286 8.62 10.07 14.53
C LEU A 286 7.92 10.81 15.68
N SER A 287 6.74 11.39 15.48
CA SER A 287 5.99 12.10 16.55
C SER A 287 5.15 11.18 17.44
N VAL A 288 5.05 9.90 17.12
CA VAL A 288 4.32 8.90 17.91
C VAL A 288 4.77 8.88 19.38
N ASN A 289 3.82 8.69 20.28
CA ASN A 289 4.05 8.62 21.73
C ASN A 289 3.07 7.68 22.44
N ASP A 290 3.26 7.45 23.75
CA ASP A 290 2.45 6.54 24.58
C ASP A 290 0.95 6.88 24.55
N GLU A 291 0.59 8.18 24.60
CA GLU A 291 -0.81 8.63 24.58
C GLU A 291 -1.49 8.29 23.24
N ILE A 292 -0.85 8.59 22.11
CA ILE A 292 -1.34 8.26 20.78
C ILE A 292 -1.59 6.76 20.63
N VAL A 293 -0.65 5.92 21.14
CA VAL A 293 -0.76 4.47 21.03
C VAL A 293 -1.89 3.93 21.92
N ARG A 294 -2.06 4.47 23.13
CA ARG A 294 -3.19 4.11 24.02
C ARG A 294 -4.53 4.51 23.40
N ASP A 295 -4.63 5.68 22.79
CA ASP A 295 -5.83 6.11 22.08
C ASP A 295 -6.13 5.21 20.88
N ALA A 296 -5.12 4.86 20.07
CA ALA A 296 -5.28 3.92 18.98
C ALA A 296 -5.76 2.55 19.47
N ALA A 297 -5.18 2.02 20.55
CA ALA A 297 -5.58 0.74 21.16
C ALA A 297 -7.03 0.79 21.68
N ARG A 298 -7.39 1.88 22.35
CA ARG A 298 -8.77 2.09 22.85
C ARG A 298 -9.77 2.11 21.70
N MET A 299 -9.50 2.89 20.66
CA MET A 299 -10.38 2.98 19.47
C MET A 299 -10.47 1.65 18.71
N MET A 300 -9.35 0.94 18.57
CA MET A 300 -9.36 -0.40 17.98
C MET A 300 -10.26 -1.35 18.79
N ASN A 301 -10.12 -1.40 20.11
CA ASN A 301 -10.94 -2.24 20.96
C ASN A 301 -12.43 -1.89 20.87
N GLU A 302 -12.77 -0.59 20.90
CA GLU A 302 -14.16 -0.12 20.91
C GLU A 302 -14.87 -0.26 19.56
N LYS A 303 -14.16 -0.08 18.44
CA LYS A 303 -14.76 0.07 17.11
C LYS A 303 -14.43 -1.05 16.14
N LEU A 304 -13.23 -1.63 16.22
CA LEU A 304 -12.69 -2.49 15.18
C LEU A 304 -12.45 -3.94 15.61
N HIS A 305 -12.14 -4.19 16.89
CA HIS A 305 -11.77 -5.52 17.39
C HIS A 305 -12.87 -6.58 17.14
N ALA A 306 -14.14 -6.18 17.22
CA ALA A 306 -15.26 -7.05 16.90
C ALA A 306 -15.28 -7.54 15.42
N TYR A 307 -14.52 -6.89 14.54
CA TYR A 307 -14.38 -7.24 13.12
C TYR A 307 -13.06 -7.96 12.78
N GLY A 308 -12.20 -8.21 13.77
CA GLY A 308 -10.97 -8.98 13.58
C GLY A 308 -9.66 -8.19 13.70
N TRP A 309 -9.72 -6.88 13.92
CA TRP A 309 -8.53 -6.05 14.09
C TRP A 309 -7.93 -6.26 15.48
N GLU A 310 -6.62 -6.63 15.55
CA GLU A 310 -6.04 -7.03 16.84
C GLU A 310 -4.61 -6.51 17.09
N TYR A 311 -3.85 -6.05 16.09
CA TYR A 311 -2.48 -5.58 16.27
C TYR A 311 -2.40 -4.06 16.42
N VAL A 312 -1.69 -3.58 17.44
CA VAL A 312 -1.34 -2.16 17.64
C VAL A 312 0.16 -2.03 17.54
N ASN A 313 0.66 -1.55 16.41
CA ASN A 313 2.09 -1.53 16.09
C ASN A 313 2.65 -0.10 16.15
N ILE A 314 3.72 0.08 16.91
CA ILE A 314 4.53 1.29 16.86
C ILE A 314 5.61 1.10 15.81
N ASP A 315 5.72 2.04 14.89
CA ASP A 315 6.82 2.12 13.93
C ASP A 315 8.05 2.80 14.56
N ASP A 316 9.02 3.27 13.77
CA ASP A 316 10.25 3.93 14.21
C ASP A 316 10.00 5.14 15.14
N GLY A 317 10.94 5.43 16.01
CA GLY A 317 10.93 6.59 16.89
C GLY A 317 10.54 6.34 18.34
N TRP A 318 10.47 5.08 18.78
CA TRP A 318 10.27 4.70 20.18
C TRP A 318 11.59 4.45 20.92
N GLU A 319 12.66 4.15 20.22
CA GLU A 319 13.95 3.77 20.76
C GLU A 319 14.69 4.97 21.37
N ALA A 320 15.42 4.72 22.45
CA ALA A 320 16.32 5.69 23.04
C ALA A 320 17.56 5.93 22.16
N ALA A 321 18.26 7.01 22.41
CA ALA A 321 19.48 7.34 21.66
C ALA A 321 20.67 6.41 21.98
N SER A 322 20.59 5.59 23.02
CA SER A 322 21.67 4.67 23.42
C SER A 322 21.13 3.48 24.20
N ARG A 323 21.89 2.41 24.21
CA ARG A 323 21.64 1.19 24.97
C ARG A 323 22.15 1.30 26.42
N THR A 324 21.72 0.39 27.29
CA THR A 324 22.32 0.23 28.62
C THR A 324 23.79 -0.20 28.49
N LYS A 325 24.53 -0.14 29.61
CA LYS A 325 25.91 -0.68 29.66
C LYS A 325 25.97 -2.19 29.36
N GLN A 326 24.87 -2.91 29.54
CA GLN A 326 24.75 -4.33 29.25
C GLN A 326 24.28 -4.60 27.81
N GLY A 327 24.09 -3.56 26.99
CA GLY A 327 23.65 -3.64 25.60
C GLY A 327 22.13 -3.74 25.42
N GLU A 328 21.32 -3.65 26.47
CA GLU A 328 19.86 -3.71 26.35
C GLU A 328 19.33 -2.45 25.66
N ILE A 329 18.36 -2.64 24.74
CA ILE A 329 17.61 -1.54 24.12
C ILE A 329 16.66 -0.91 25.13
N LEU A 330 16.49 0.40 25.03
CA LEU A 330 15.61 1.19 25.90
C LEU A 330 14.58 1.95 25.06
N SER A 331 13.43 2.19 25.63
CA SER A 331 12.48 3.19 25.11
C SER A 331 12.93 4.61 25.46
N ASN A 332 12.51 5.59 24.66
CA ASN A 332 12.78 7.01 24.92
C ASN A 332 11.73 7.65 25.82
N ASP A 333 11.88 8.96 26.12
CA ASP A 333 11.00 9.70 27.02
C ASP A 333 9.53 9.79 26.55
N LYS A 334 9.26 9.56 25.27
CA LYS A 334 7.89 9.49 24.74
C LYS A 334 7.16 8.21 25.16
N PHE A 335 7.91 7.20 25.59
CA PHE A 335 7.41 5.90 26.05
C PHE A 335 8.05 5.53 27.39
N PRO A 336 7.63 6.17 28.49
CA PRO A 336 8.32 6.07 29.78
C PRO A 336 8.21 4.68 30.43
N ASP A 337 7.17 3.91 30.10
CA ASP A 337 6.98 2.55 30.60
C ASP A 337 6.38 1.64 29.53
N PHE A 338 7.26 1.05 28.72
CA PHE A 338 6.87 0.19 27.62
C PHE A 338 6.12 -1.07 28.06
N LYS A 339 6.48 -1.61 29.24
CA LYS A 339 5.78 -2.78 29.80
C LYS A 339 4.36 -2.44 30.22
N ALA A 340 4.15 -1.31 30.88
CA ALA A 340 2.82 -0.85 31.23
C ALA A 340 1.93 -0.55 30.01
N LEU A 341 2.52 -0.03 28.92
CA LEU A 341 1.82 0.17 27.65
C LEU A 341 1.36 -1.17 27.07
N THR A 342 2.26 -2.15 26.99
CA THR A 342 1.96 -3.48 26.47
C THR A 342 0.91 -4.19 27.33
N ASP A 343 1.02 -4.13 28.66
CA ASP A 343 0.03 -4.72 29.57
C ASP A 343 -1.36 -4.08 29.41
N TYR A 344 -1.41 -2.77 29.14
CA TYR A 344 -2.66 -2.08 28.82
C TYR A 344 -3.29 -2.63 27.53
N ILE A 345 -2.50 -2.76 26.44
CA ILE A 345 -2.96 -3.28 25.16
C ILE A 345 -3.44 -4.73 25.27
N HIS A 346 -2.67 -5.59 25.93
CA HIS A 346 -3.08 -6.97 26.22
C HIS A 346 -4.33 -7.03 27.12
N GLY A 347 -4.45 -6.08 28.05
CA GLY A 347 -5.64 -5.91 28.90
C GLY A 347 -6.92 -5.61 28.10
N LEU A 348 -6.81 -5.07 26.89
CA LEU A 348 -7.91 -4.89 25.95
C LEU A 348 -8.16 -6.14 25.07
N GLY A 349 -7.31 -7.17 25.14
CA GLY A 349 -7.37 -8.35 24.28
C GLY A 349 -6.67 -8.16 22.92
N LEU A 350 -5.91 -7.08 22.77
CA LEU A 350 -5.15 -6.72 21.58
C LEU A 350 -3.70 -7.17 21.70
N LYS A 351 -2.98 -7.20 20.58
CA LYS A 351 -1.57 -7.55 20.46
C LYS A 351 -0.73 -6.32 20.19
N PHE A 352 0.51 -6.33 20.67
CA PHE A 352 1.42 -5.20 20.57
C PHE A 352 2.59 -5.48 19.65
N GLY A 353 2.88 -4.56 18.71
CA GLY A 353 4.00 -4.65 17.79
C GLY A 353 4.95 -3.46 17.87
N ILE A 354 6.17 -3.70 17.42
CA ILE A 354 7.24 -2.71 17.35
C ILE A 354 7.97 -2.75 16.01
N TYR A 355 8.82 -1.76 15.82
CA TYR A 355 9.75 -1.61 14.71
C TYR A 355 11.20 -1.76 15.21
N SER A 356 12.10 -2.25 14.35
CA SER A 356 13.55 -2.14 14.50
C SER A 356 14.24 -2.31 13.14
N SER A 357 15.57 -2.25 13.13
CA SER A 357 16.40 -2.36 11.94
C SER A 357 17.70 -3.10 12.23
N PRO A 358 18.28 -3.83 11.25
CA PRO A 358 19.53 -4.58 11.42
C PRO A 358 20.78 -3.72 11.47
N GLY A 359 20.70 -2.44 11.16
CA GLY A 359 21.83 -1.52 11.20
C GLY A 359 22.22 -1.09 12.61
N HIS A 360 23.23 -0.23 12.72
CA HIS A 360 23.54 0.48 13.96
C HIS A 360 22.43 1.47 14.34
N ILE A 361 21.77 2.03 13.33
CA ILE A 361 20.68 2.99 13.47
C ILE A 361 19.48 2.58 12.62
N THR A 362 18.30 3.01 13.04
CA THR A 362 17.05 2.90 12.30
C THR A 362 16.95 3.98 11.20
N CYS A 363 15.92 3.95 10.37
CA CYS A 363 15.66 5.00 9.36
C CYS A 363 15.48 6.39 10.00
N GLY A 364 14.88 6.45 11.19
CA GLY A 364 14.71 7.68 11.98
C GLY A 364 15.96 8.11 12.76
N GLY A 365 17.07 7.38 12.64
CA GLY A 365 18.33 7.71 13.32
C GLY A 365 18.39 7.25 14.79
N HIS A 366 17.52 6.34 15.21
CA HIS A 366 17.51 5.75 16.54
C HIS A 366 18.39 4.48 16.60
N VAL A 367 18.48 3.85 17.77
CA VAL A 367 19.31 2.65 17.97
C VAL A 367 18.71 1.45 17.21
N GLY A 368 19.50 0.87 16.29
CA GLY A 368 19.18 -0.40 15.61
C GLY A 368 19.70 -1.63 16.35
N SER A 369 19.45 -2.83 15.82
CA SER A 369 19.71 -4.12 16.48
C SER A 369 21.05 -4.77 16.16
N TYR A 370 21.89 -4.15 15.33
CA TYR A 370 23.16 -4.74 14.90
C TYR A 370 24.01 -5.29 16.06
N GLN A 371 24.34 -6.59 16.00
CA GLN A 371 25.08 -7.36 17.02
C GLN A 371 24.40 -7.41 18.42
N HIS A 372 23.10 -7.07 18.50
CA HIS A 372 22.33 -7.11 19.75
C HIS A 372 21.02 -7.90 19.61
N GLU A 373 20.81 -8.61 18.51
CA GLU A 373 19.55 -9.24 18.13
C GLU A 373 19.02 -10.19 19.21
N GLU A 374 19.89 -10.98 19.85
CA GLU A 374 19.49 -11.88 20.94
C GLU A 374 19.09 -11.14 22.22
N ILE A 375 19.77 -10.05 22.55
CA ILE A 375 19.43 -9.23 23.73
C ILE A 375 18.11 -8.51 23.49
N ASP A 376 17.94 -7.99 22.28
CA ASP A 376 16.72 -7.30 21.86
C ASP A 376 15.52 -8.25 21.89
N ALA A 377 15.61 -9.42 21.27
CA ALA A 377 14.55 -10.43 21.28
C ALA A 377 14.11 -10.81 22.72
N LYS A 378 15.07 -10.99 23.64
CA LYS A 378 14.78 -11.26 25.06
C LYS A 378 14.12 -10.06 25.76
N THR A 379 14.52 -8.85 25.39
CA THR A 379 13.92 -7.63 25.94
C THR A 379 12.48 -7.49 25.46
N TRP A 380 12.23 -7.74 24.17
CA TRP A 380 10.90 -7.73 23.58
C TRP A 380 9.99 -8.83 24.15
N GLU A 381 10.52 -10.03 24.42
CA GLU A 381 9.80 -11.07 25.15
C GLU A 381 9.34 -10.58 26.53
N ARG A 382 10.24 -9.95 27.31
CA ARG A 382 9.91 -9.40 28.64
C ARG A 382 8.85 -8.29 28.57
N TRP A 383 8.92 -7.45 27.53
CA TRP A 383 7.93 -6.40 27.31
C TRP A 383 6.58 -6.95 26.83
N GLY A 384 6.58 -8.12 26.20
CA GLY A 384 5.36 -8.75 25.69
C GLY A 384 5.05 -8.39 24.24
N VAL A 385 6.06 -8.17 23.41
CA VAL A 385 5.91 -7.87 21.98
C VAL A 385 5.37 -9.08 21.22
N ASP A 386 4.38 -8.86 20.33
CA ASP A 386 3.72 -9.88 19.52
C ASP A 386 4.00 -9.74 18.01
N TYR A 387 4.59 -8.63 17.58
CA TYR A 387 4.87 -8.33 16.18
C TYR A 387 6.15 -7.49 16.06
N LEU A 388 6.98 -7.82 15.09
CA LEU A 388 8.21 -7.08 14.77
C LEU A 388 8.21 -6.71 13.28
N LYS A 389 8.14 -5.41 12.97
CA LYS A 389 8.54 -4.90 11.66
C LYS A 389 10.05 -4.67 11.69
N TYR A 390 10.80 -5.43 10.89
CA TYR A 390 12.25 -5.38 10.84
C TYR A 390 12.70 -4.87 9.49
N ASP A 391 13.12 -3.62 9.45
CA ASP A 391 13.50 -2.89 8.24
C ASP A 391 14.90 -3.29 7.73
N TYR A 392 15.53 -2.46 6.92
CA TYR A 392 16.89 -2.66 6.41
C TYR A 392 17.81 -1.44 6.67
N CYS A 393 17.30 -0.39 7.26
CA CYS A 393 18.01 0.86 7.48
C CYS A 393 19.31 0.66 8.27
N GLY A 394 20.34 1.43 7.88
CA GLY A 394 21.65 1.39 8.51
C GLY A 394 22.50 0.16 8.20
N TYR A 395 21.95 -0.90 7.59
CA TYR A 395 22.74 -2.10 7.29
C TYR A 395 23.63 -1.94 6.06
N LEU A 396 23.22 -1.17 5.05
CA LEU A 396 24.06 -0.83 3.89
C LEU A 396 25.34 -0.03 4.25
N GLU A 397 25.38 0.60 5.42
CA GLU A 397 26.59 1.27 5.91
C GLU A 397 27.61 0.26 6.46
N ILE A 398 27.13 -0.89 6.93
CA ILE A 398 27.92 -1.98 7.49
C ILE A 398 28.41 -2.90 6.37
N GLU A 399 27.48 -3.36 5.55
CA GLU A 399 27.73 -4.26 4.45
C GLU A 399 27.36 -3.57 3.13
N LYS A 400 28.36 -3.33 2.31
CA LYS A 400 28.22 -2.60 1.05
C LYS A 400 27.89 -3.49 -0.14
N ASP A 401 27.91 -4.80 0.06
CA ASP A 401 27.55 -5.77 -0.95
C ASP A 401 26.03 -5.89 -1.04
N SER A 402 25.48 -5.69 -2.24
CA SER A 402 24.07 -5.80 -2.55
C SER A 402 23.67 -7.17 -3.10
N GLU A 403 24.53 -8.19 -2.98
CA GLU A 403 24.15 -9.54 -3.34
C GLU A 403 22.98 -10.03 -2.48
N GLU A 404 22.05 -10.75 -3.07
CA GLU A 404 20.84 -11.25 -2.41
C GLU A 404 21.14 -12.00 -1.10
N LYS A 405 22.20 -12.80 -1.08
CA LYS A 405 22.63 -13.54 0.12
C LYS A 405 22.99 -12.60 1.27
N THR A 406 23.67 -11.51 0.98
CA THR A 406 24.08 -10.51 1.97
C THR A 406 22.87 -9.77 2.54
N ILE A 407 21.89 -9.49 1.70
CA ILE A 407 20.62 -8.87 2.10
C ILE A 407 19.82 -9.79 3.05
N GLN A 408 19.83 -11.09 2.82
CA GLN A 408 19.09 -12.06 3.64
C GLN A 408 19.71 -12.25 5.04
N GLU A 409 21.01 -12.10 5.17
CA GLU A 409 21.75 -12.48 6.38
C GLU A 409 21.20 -11.84 7.66
N PRO A 410 20.98 -10.52 7.75
CA PRO A 410 20.49 -9.89 8.99
C PRO A 410 19.10 -10.40 9.39
N TYR A 411 18.24 -10.72 8.42
CA TYR A 411 16.92 -11.29 8.70
C TYR A 411 16.99 -12.70 9.27
N ILE A 412 17.91 -13.52 8.76
CA ILE A 412 18.19 -14.86 9.29
C ILE A 412 18.75 -14.78 10.71
N VAL A 413 19.63 -13.80 10.99
CA VAL A 413 20.21 -13.58 12.33
C VAL A 413 19.09 -13.21 13.32
N MET A 414 18.22 -12.25 12.97
CA MET A 414 17.10 -11.87 13.82
C MET A 414 16.11 -13.03 14.00
N ARG A 415 15.78 -13.80 12.96
CA ARG A 415 14.91 -14.98 13.08
C ARG A 415 15.44 -15.98 14.11
N LYS A 416 16.75 -16.27 14.06
CA LYS A 416 17.39 -17.16 15.04
C LYS A 416 17.33 -16.61 16.48
N ALA A 417 17.34 -15.30 16.65
CA ALA A 417 17.16 -14.66 17.95
C ALA A 417 15.71 -14.80 18.45
N LEU A 418 14.72 -14.56 17.56
CA LEU A 418 13.31 -14.71 17.87
C LEU A 418 12.89 -16.17 18.13
N ASP A 419 13.62 -17.16 17.58
CA ASP A 419 13.35 -18.59 17.86
C ASP A 419 13.79 -19.03 19.26
N LYS A 420 14.64 -18.23 19.94
CA LYS A 420 15.13 -18.52 21.30
C LYS A 420 14.22 -17.98 22.40
N VAL A 421 13.17 -17.23 22.08
CA VAL A 421 12.24 -16.66 23.04
C VAL A 421 10.95 -17.46 23.12
N ASN A 422 10.29 -17.45 24.28
CA ASN A 422 9.06 -18.20 24.56
C ASN A 422 7.83 -17.31 24.32
N ARG A 423 7.77 -16.69 23.12
CA ARG A 423 6.66 -15.84 22.71
C ARG A 423 6.45 -15.93 21.20
N ASP A 424 5.21 -15.89 20.79
CA ASP A 424 4.84 -15.79 19.38
C ASP A 424 5.00 -14.33 18.93
N ILE A 425 5.99 -14.10 18.08
CA ILE A 425 6.25 -12.78 17.49
C ILE A 425 6.11 -12.93 15.97
N VAL A 426 5.09 -12.28 15.41
CA VAL A 426 4.94 -12.19 13.95
C VAL A 426 6.11 -11.39 13.40
N TYR A 427 6.83 -11.97 12.47
CA TYR A 427 8.04 -11.39 11.91
C TYR A 427 7.79 -10.84 10.50
N CYS A 428 7.86 -9.52 10.36
CA CYS A 428 7.73 -8.80 9.09
C CYS A 428 9.11 -8.37 8.59
N VAL A 429 9.51 -8.87 7.42
CA VAL A 429 10.71 -8.46 6.70
C VAL A 429 10.40 -7.15 5.96
N GLY A 430 10.96 -6.03 6.42
CA GLY A 430 10.60 -4.69 5.97
C GLY A 430 11.32 -4.19 4.72
N TYR A 431 12.17 -4.99 4.10
CA TYR A 431 13.10 -4.54 3.04
C TYR A 431 12.43 -4.08 1.76
N GLY A 432 11.26 -4.17 1.44
CA GLY A 432 10.58 -3.59 0.26
C GLY A 432 11.37 -3.58 -1.06
N ALA A 433 12.02 -4.69 -1.43
CA ALA A 433 12.87 -4.79 -2.62
C ALA A 433 12.41 -5.91 -3.57
N PRO A 434 12.83 -5.89 -4.84
CA PRO A 434 12.54 -6.96 -5.77
C PRO A 434 13.01 -8.32 -5.26
N ASN A 435 12.23 -9.34 -5.58
CA ASN A 435 12.55 -10.74 -5.29
C ASN A 435 12.57 -11.12 -3.80
N VAL A 436 12.20 -10.21 -2.87
CA VAL A 436 12.11 -10.52 -1.44
C VAL A 436 11.23 -11.75 -1.18
N TRP A 437 10.15 -11.91 -1.93
CA TRP A 437 9.22 -13.04 -1.85
C TRP A 437 9.85 -14.41 -2.19
N ASN A 438 11.00 -14.43 -2.87
CA ASN A 438 11.73 -15.66 -3.17
C ASN A 438 12.51 -16.21 -1.97
N TRP A 439 12.90 -15.35 -1.02
CA TRP A 439 13.77 -15.74 0.08
C TRP A 439 13.23 -15.42 1.48
N ALA A 440 12.38 -14.42 1.64
CA ALA A 440 11.87 -14.03 2.97
C ALA A 440 11.13 -15.17 3.70
N PRO A 441 10.36 -16.05 3.01
CA PRO A 441 9.80 -17.23 3.65
C PRO A 441 10.87 -18.15 4.26
N GLU A 442 12.01 -18.33 3.60
CA GLU A 442 13.13 -19.17 4.06
C GLU A 442 13.92 -18.48 5.18
N ALA A 443 13.98 -17.15 5.17
CA ALA A 443 14.51 -16.37 6.29
C ALA A 443 13.56 -16.38 7.51
N GLY A 444 12.41 -17.04 7.42
CA GLY A 444 11.44 -17.19 8.50
C GLY A 444 10.49 -16.02 8.68
N GLY A 445 10.33 -15.16 7.66
CA GLY A 445 9.34 -14.11 7.62
C GLY A 445 7.91 -14.66 7.61
N ASN A 446 7.03 -14.11 8.44
CA ASN A 446 5.60 -14.32 8.34
C ASN A 446 4.96 -13.36 7.34
N GLN A 447 5.58 -12.20 7.14
CA GLN A 447 5.19 -11.16 6.19
C GLN A 447 6.45 -10.53 5.60
N TRP A 448 6.37 -9.96 4.41
CA TRP A 448 7.47 -9.23 3.80
C TRP A 448 6.97 -8.17 2.84
N ARG A 449 7.57 -6.97 2.95
CA ARG A 449 7.31 -5.86 2.04
C ARG A 449 7.76 -6.23 0.64
N THR A 450 6.87 -6.15 -0.31
CA THR A 450 7.13 -6.51 -1.72
C THR A 450 7.53 -5.32 -2.58
N THR A 451 7.21 -4.12 -2.11
CA THR A 451 7.43 -2.85 -2.80
C THR A 451 7.98 -1.80 -1.85
N ARG A 452 8.31 -0.63 -2.39
CA ARG A 452 8.63 0.57 -1.61
C ARG A 452 7.41 1.10 -0.88
N ASP A 453 7.61 2.15 -0.09
CA ASP A 453 6.56 2.72 0.76
C ASP A 453 5.40 3.28 -0.06
N ILE A 454 4.20 3.01 0.44
CA ILE A 454 2.95 3.50 -0.13
C ILE A 454 2.69 4.95 0.30
N THR A 455 2.12 5.74 -0.61
CA THR A 455 1.51 7.03 -0.32
C THR A 455 0.03 7.00 -0.67
N ASP A 456 -0.73 7.99 -0.22
CA ASP A 456 -2.17 8.09 -0.49
C ASP A 456 -2.49 8.74 -1.85
N GLU A 457 -1.68 8.43 -2.85
CA GLU A 457 -1.89 8.79 -4.24
C GLU A 457 -2.35 7.58 -5.04
N TRP A 458 -3.38 7.76 -5.87
CA TRP A 458 -3.98 6.66 -6.62
C TRP A 458 -2.98 5.87 -7.47
N ASN A 459 -2.08 6.57 -8.14
CA ASN A 459 -1.07 5.92 -8.99
C ASN A 459 -0.13 5.02 -8.18
N VAL A 460 0.26 5.46 -6.97
CA VAL A 460 1.11 4.67 -6.07
C VAL A 460 0.35 3.44 -5.57
N VAL A 461 -0.89 3.63 -5.11
CA VAL A 461 -1.76 2.53 -4.64
C VAL A 461 -1.96 1.48 -5.74
N THR A 462 -2.26 1.92 -6.96
CA THR A 462 -2.50 0.99 -8.08
C THR A 462 -1.23 0.31 -8.56
N ALA A 463 -0.11 1.03 -8.65
CA ALA A 463 1.18 0.45 -9.02
C ALA A 463 1.59 -0.66 -8.03
N ILE A 464 1.52 -0.37 -6.71
CA ILE A 464 1.84 -1.34 -5.66
C ILE A 464 0.87 -2.51 -5.67
N GLY A 465 -0.43 -2.24 -5.73
CA GLY A 465 -1.47 -3.28 -5.67
C GLY A 465 -1.43 -4.21 -6.88
N THR A 466 -1.29 -3.65 -8.09
CA THR A 466 -1.28 -4.46 -9.32
C THR A 466 0.01 -5.24 -9.53
N PHE A 467 1.11 -4.79 -8.96
CA PHE A 467 2.39 -5.51 -8.94
C PHE A 467 2.30 -6.85 -8.18
N GLN A 468 1.39 -7.00 -7.22
CA GLN A 468 1.28 -8.21 -6.39
C GLN A 468 0.97 -9.49 -7.19
N ASP A 469 0.47 -9.38 -8.41
CA ASP A 469 0.27 -10.54 -9.30
C ASP A 469 1.58 -11.29 -9.59
N VAL A 470 2.70 -10.56 -9.66
CA VAL A 470 4.04 -11.11 -9.93
C VAL A 470 4.53 -12.01 -8.80
N CYS A 471 4.23 -11.67 -7.56
CA CYS A 471 4.72 -12.38 -6.36
C CYS A 471 3.64 -13.23 -5.66
N ALA A 472 2.45 -13.33 -6.24
CA ALA A 472 1.29 -13.97 -5.62
C ALA A 472 1.58 -15.39 -5.10
N ASP A 473 2.35 -16.21 -5.83
CA ASP A 473 2.61 -17.62 -5.50
C ASP A 473 3.46 -17.83 -4.23
N ALA A 474 4.06 -16.75 -3.68
CA ALA A 474 4.81 -16.83 -2.42
C ALA A 474 3.89 -16.81 -1.18
N THR A 475 2.66 -16.33 -1.32
CA THR A 475 1.69 -16.23 -0.23
C THR A 475 1.07 -17.60 0.10
N ALA A 476 0.99 -17.93 1.40
CA ALA A 476 0.38 -19.14 1.94
C ALA A 476 0.03 -18.94 3.43
N PRO A 477 -0.72 -19.84 4.08
CA PRO A 477 -0.98 -19.75 5.51
C PRO A 477 0.30 -19.55 6.33
N GLY A 478 0.35 -18.47 7.14
CA GLY A 478 1.53 -18.07 7.91
C GLY A 478 2.62 -17.32 7.14
N ARG A 479 2.40 -17.02 5.87
CA ARG A 479 3.36 -16.37 4.96
C ARG A 479 2.62 -15.46 3.98
N ASN A 480 2.84 -14.13 4.06
CA ASN A 480 2.09 -13.16 3.27
C ASN A 480 2.98 -12.11 2.59
N ASN A 481 2.70 -11.84 1.32
CA ASN A 481 3.15 -10.62 0.68
C ASN A 481 2.50 -9.41 1.34
N ASP A 482 3.29 -8.38 1.61
CA ASP A 482 2.85 -7.14 2.24
C ASP A 482 3.03 -5.97 1.25
N PRO A 483 1.94 -5.49 0.64
CA PRO A 483 1.96 -4.34 -0.26
C PRO A 483 1.92 -3.00 0.48
N ASP A 484 2.23 -2.99 1.79
CA ASP A 484 2.17 -1.86 2.69
C ASP A 484 0.76 -1.49 3.18
N MET A 485 0.65 -0.41 3.91
CA MET A 485 -0.46 -0.02 4.76
C MET A 485 -1.71 0.42 4.00
N LEU A 486 -2.84 0.43 4.72
CA LEU A 486 -4.08 1.04 4.24
C LEU A 486 -4.00 2.56 4.41
N VAL A 487 -3.97 3.28 3.29
CA VAL A 487 -3.84 4.74 3.23
C VAL A 487 -5.20 5.43 3.17
N VAL A 488 -6.04 5.14 4.16
CA VAL A 488 -7.39 5.70 4.33
C VAL A 488 -7.44 6.63 5.56
N GLY A 489 -8.45 7.47 5.69
CA GLY A 489 -8.61 8.37 6.85
C GLY A 489 -7.61 9.52 6.86
N LYS A 490 -7.04 9.87 8.04
CA LYS A 490 -6.09 10.98 8.20
C LYS A 490 -4.65 10.48 8.29
N LEU A 491 -3.77 11.03 7.47
CA LEU A 491 -2.39 10.60 7.23
C LEU A 491 -1.46 11.80 7.14
N GLY A 492 -0.15 11.60 6.96
CA GLY A 492 0.75 12.64 6.48
C GLY A 492 2.12 12.74 7.14
N GLN A 493 2.25 12.69 8.48
CA GLN A 493 3.53 13.00 9.14
C GLN A 493 4.65 12.00 8.82
N GLY A 494 4.30 10.74 8.52
CA GLY A 494 5.28 9.74 8.09
C GLY A 494 5.99 10.08 6.78
N TRP A 495 5.37 10.93 5.97
CA TRP A 495 5.93 11.42 4.71
C TRP A 495 6.43 12.87 4.81
N GLY A 496 6.57 13.41 6.05
CA GLY A 496 7.03 14.78 6.27
C GLY A 496 5.99 15.87 5.99
N SER A 497 4.73 15.50 5.71
CA SER A 497 3.64 16.44 5.51
C SER A 497 2.86 16.71 6.81
N LYS A 498 1.95 17.68 6.80
CA LYS A 498 0.98 17.84 7.88
C LYS A 498 -0.09 16.75 7.79
N VAL A 499 -0.73 16.43 8.91
CA VAL A 499 -1.90 15.54 8.92
C VAL A 499 -3.00 16.11 8.02
N HIS A 500 -3.51 15.30 7.11
CA HIS A 500 -4.56 15.63 6.14
C HIS A 500 -5.49 14.44 5.93
N ASP A 501 -6.66 14.66 5.38
CA ASP A 501 -7.53 13.57 4.90
C ASP A 501 -6.87 12.91 3.69
N SER A 502 -6.97 11.58 3.58
CA SER A 502 -6.44 10.84 2.43
C SER A 502 -6.81 11.52 1.11
N TYR A 503 -5.83 11.68 0.23
CA TYR A 503 -6.05 12.23 -1.10
C TYR A 503 -6.85 11.31 -2.03
N LEU A 504 -7.02 10.05 -1.64
CA LEU A 504 -7.86 9.09 -2.37
C LEU A 504 -9.33 9.49 -2.28
N THR A 505 -10.03 9.45 -3.41
CA THR A 505 -11.49 9.59 -3.46
C THR A 505 -12.18 8.43 -2.73
N ALA A 506 -13.49 8.52 -2.51
CA ALA A 506 -14.25 7.42 -1.91
C ALA A 506 -14.15 6.13 -2.75
N ASP A 507 -14.30 6.25 -4.08
CA ASP A 507 -14.20 5.13 -5.02
C ASP A 507 -12.81 4.46 -4.95
N GLU A 508 -11.74 5.27 -4.91
CA GLU A 508 -10.36 4.80 -4.79
C GLU A 508 -10.10 4.09 -3.45
N GLN A 509 -10.67 4.58 -2.34
CA GLN A 509 -10.53 3.91 -1.05
C GLN A 509 -11.29 2.57 -1.01
N TYR A 510 -12.46 2.47 -1.62
CA TYR A 510 -13.14 1.18 -1.81
C TYR A 510 -12.31 0.22 -2.66
N SER A 511 -11.71 0.70 -3.74
CA SER A 511 -10.83 -0.09 -4.61
C SER A 511 -9.59 -0.57 -3.87
N HIS A 512 -8.92 0.32 -3.13
CA HIS A 512 -7.74 0.01 -2.33
C HIS A 512 -8.00 -1.14 -1.35
N ILE A 513 -9.01 -1.03 -0.49
CA ILE A 513 -9.34 -2.07 0.49
C ILE A 513 -9.77 -3.38 -0.19
N SER A 514 -10.58 -3.30 -1.26
CA SER A 514 -11.01 -4.48 -2.01
C SER A 514 -9.82 -5.27 -2.57
N LEU A 515 -8.85 -4.55 -3.15
CA LEU A 515 -7.67 -5.18 -3.73
C LEU A 515 -6.79 -5.81 -2.64
N TRP A 516 -6.51 -5.12 -1.52
CA TRP A 516 -5.74 -5.69 -0.39
C TRP A 516 -6.41 -6.93 0.20
N CYS A 517 -7.73 -6.96 0.30
CA CYS A 517 -8.47 -8.14 0.73
C CYS A 517 -8.39 -9.29 -0.29
N LEU A 518 -8.47 -9.00 -1.58
CA LEU A 518 -8.29 -10.00 -2.64
C LEU A 518 -6.89 -10.60 -2.65
N LEU A 519 -5.87 -9.79 -2.39
CA LEU A 519 -4.47 -10.22 -2.35
C LEU A 519 -4.13 -11.10 -1.14
N SER A 520 -5.02 -11.27 -0.16
CA SER A 520 -4.71 -11.94 1.12
C SER A 520 -3.48 -11.32 1.79
N SER A 521 -3.35 -10.00 1.71
CA SER A 521 -2.25 -9.24 2.31
C SER A 521 -2.58 -8.83 3.75
N PRO A 522 -1.57 -8.49 4.56
CA PRO A 522 -1.79 -7.82 5.83
C PRO A 522 -2.62 -6.56 5.66
N LEU A 523 -3.52 -6.31 6.60
CA LEU A 523 -4.34 -5.11 6.64
C LEU A 523 -3.86 -4.25 7.82
N LEU A 524 -2.94 -3.31 7.57
CA LEU A 524 -2.39 -2.41 8.58
C LEU A 524 -2.88 -0.99 8.31
N ILE A 525 -3.76 -0.49 9.18
CA ILE A 525 -4.32 0.86 9.10
C ILE A 525 -3.22 1.88 9.39
N GLY A 526 -3.00 2.85 8.49
CA GLY A 526 -1.98 3.90 8.65
C GLY A 526 -2.50 5.21 9.24
N CYS A 527 -3.79 5.34 9.54
CA CYS A 527 -4.42 6.62 9.87
C CYS A 527 -4.44 6.97 11.36
N ASP A 528 -4.87 8.23 11.65
CA ASP A 528 -5.24 8.68 12.99
C ASP A 528 -6.50 7.95 13.47
N MET A 529 -6.30 6.95 14.33
CA MET A 529 -7.38 6.11 14.86
C MET A 529 -8.36 6.88 15.72
N ALA A 530 -7.90 7.93 16.42
CA ALA A 530 -8.76 8.71 17.33
C ALA A 530 -9.75 9.61 16.59
N ASN A 531 -9.41 10.00 15.35
CA ASN A 531 -10.20 10.95 14.55
C ASN A 531 -10.72 10.35 13.24
N MET A 532 -11.03 9.04 13.23
CA MET A 532 -11.71 8.40 12.11
C MET A 532 -13.13 8.96 11.93
N ASP A 533 -13.47 9.36 10.71
CA ASP A 533 -14.84 9.70 10.35
C ASP A 533 -15.71 8.44 10.12
N ASP A 534 -17.02 8.64 9.99
CA ASP A 534 -17.96 7.54 9.76
C ASP A 534 -17.68 6.77 8.47
N PHE A 535 -17.16 7.45 7.46
CA PHE A 535 -16.79 6.83 6.19
C PHE A 535 -15.60 5.88 6.37
N THR A 536 -14.51 6.35 6.99
CA THR A 536 -13.32 5.54 7.28
C THR A 536 -13.69 4.34 8.16
N LEU A 537 -14.51 4.58 9.20
CA LEU A 537 -14.98 3.49 10.07
C LEU A 537 -15.80 2.46 9.27
N ASN A 538 -16.68 2.90 8.37
CA ASN A 538 -17.49 2.01 7.54
C ASN A 538 -16.63 1.15 6.59
N LEU A 539 -15.58 1.72 5.99
CA LEU A 539 -14.62 0.97 5.18
C LEU A 539 -13.95 -0.18 5.96
N LEU A 540 -13.62 0.06 7.24
CA LEU A 540 -12.87 -0.86 8.09
C LEU A 540 -13.75 -1.86 8.85
N THR A 541 -15.07 -1.78 8.72
CA THR A 541 -16.03 -2.59 9.48
C THR A 541 -16.97 -3.43 8.62
N ASN A 542 -16.62 -3.70 7.37
CA ASN A 542 -17.36 -4.65 6.53
C ASN A 542 -16.83 -6.07 6.75
N ASN A 543 -17.56 -6.88 7.49
CA ASN A 543 -17.15 -8.26 7.81
C ASN A 543 -17.12 -9.20 6.59
N GLU A 544 -17.91 -8.95 5.52
CA GLU A 544 -17.89 -9.79 4.31
C GLU A 544 -16.67 -9.48 3.45
N VAL A 545 -16.28 -8.23 3.33
CA VAL A 545 -15.04 -7.81 2.65
C VAL A 545 -13.81 -8.32 3.41
N ILE A 546 -13.78 -8.15 4.73
CA ILE A 546 -12.69 -8.64 5.59
C ILE A 546 -12.58 -10.17 5.51
N ALA A 547 -13.69 -10.91 5.47
CA ALA A 547 -13.69 -12.36 5.36
C ALA A 547 -12.98 -12.88 4.10
N VAL A 548 -12.90 -12.09 3.03
CA VAL A 548 -12.13 -12.45 1.83
C VAL A 548 -10.62 -12.45 2.11
N SER A 549 -10.11 -11.44 2.86
CA SER A 549 -8.72 -11.42 3.32
C SER A 549 -8.41 -12.57 4.27
N GLN A 550 -9.34 -12.87 5.18
CA GLN A 550 -9.20 -13.84 6.27
C GLN A 550 -9.60 -15.28 5.86
N ASP A 551 -9.75 -15.54 4.55
CA ASP A 551 -10.01 -16.90 4.06
C ASP A 551 -8.87 -17.85 4.44
N PRO A 552 -9.16 -19.04 5.02
CA PRO A 552 -8.14 -19.95 5.55
C PRO A 552 -7.21 -20.57 4.49
N MET A 553 -7.56 -20.49 3.21
CA MET A 553 -6.66 -20.91 2.12
C MET A 553 -5.51 -19.92 1.94
N VAL A 554 -5.70 -18.67 2.33
CA VAL A 554 -4.74 -17.57 2.14
C VAL A 554 -4.20 -17.54 0.71
N ALA A 555 -5.04 -17.88 -0.25
CA ALA A 555 -4.70 -17.80 -1.67
C ALA A 555 -4.93 -16.37 -2.16
N PRO A 556 -3.91 -15.67 -2.70
CA PRO A 556 -4.10 -14.36 -3.28
C PRO A 556 -4.87 -14.44 -4.59
N ALA A 557 -5.59 -13.37 -4.93
CA ALA A 557 -6.23 -13.25 -6.22
C ALA A 557 -5.18 -13.17 -7.34
N LYS A 558 -5.55 -13.67 -8.50
CA LYS A 558 -4.81 -13.52 -9.75
C LYS A 558 -5.51 -12.49 -10.63
N LYS A 559 -4.70 -11.70 -11.33
CA LYS A 559 -5.17 -10.72 -12.29
C LYS A 559 -5.64 -11.42 -13.56
N MET A 560 -6.88 -11.15 -13.93
CA MET A 560 -7.48 -11.59 -15.19
C MET A 560 -7.66 -10.34 -16.07
N MET A 561 -7.01 -10.30 -17.22
CA MET A 561 -7.16 -9.19 -18.15
C MET A 561 -8.49 -9.32 -18.91
N VAL A 562 -9.28 -8.26 -18.92
CA VAL A 562 -10.39 -8.03 -19.84
C VAL A 562 -10.12 -6.73 -20.63
N GLU A 563 -10.78 -6.56 -21.76
CA GLU A 563 -10.39 -5.63 -22.82
C GLU A 563 -10.18 -4.18 -22.38
N ASN A 564 -10.69 -3.68 -21.34
CA ASN A 564 -10.53 -2.30 -20.86
C ASN A 564 -10.76 -2.15 -19.36
N GLY A 565 -10.24 -3.04 -18.55
CA GLY A 565 -10.31 -2.97 -17.09
C GLY A 565 -9.52 -4.09 -16.47
N GLN A 566 -9.53 -4.18 -15.15
CA GLN A 566 -8.89 -5.27 -14.45
C GLN A 566 -9.92 -6.07 -13.66
N VAL A 567 -9.88 -7.38 -13.83
CA VAL A 567 -10.62 -8.32 -12.99
C VAL A 567 -9.61 -9.12 -12.17
N TRP A 568 -9.85 -9.19 -10.87
CA TRP A 568 -9.06 -9.98 -9.95
C TRP A 568 -9.93 -11.03 -9.30
N SER A 569 -9.51 -12.28 -9.27
CA SER A 569 -10.29 -13.33 -8.67
C SER A 569 -9.47 -14.30 -7.83
N LYS A 570 -10.09 -14.81 -6.76
CA LYS A 570 -9.56 -15.91 -5.96
C LYS A 570 -10.67 -16.88 -5.59
N LYS A 571 -10.32 -18.16 -5.53
CA LYS A 571 -11.19 -19.19 -5.00
C LYS A 571 -11.17 -19.13 -3.48
N LEU A 572 -12.33 -19.26 -2.85
CA LEU A 572 -12.49 -19.31 -1.41
C LEU A 572 -12.63 -20.75 -0.92
N TYR A 573 -12.40 -20.98 0.38
CA TYR A 573 -12.42 -22.30 1.00
C TYR A 573 -13.75 -23.03 0.84
N ASP A 574 -14.86 -22.32 0.72
CA ASP A 574 -16.21 -22.87 0.55
C ASP A 574 -16.57 -23.21 -0.92
N GLY A 575 -15.61 -23.05 -1.83
CA GLY A 575 -15.76 -23.33 -3.25
C GLY A 575 -16.35 -22.17 -4.07
N SER A 576 -16.71 -21.07 -3.45
CA SER A 576 -17.09 -19.84 -4.13
C SER A 576 -15.85 -19.05 -4.59
N TYR A 577 -16.08 -17.95 -5.30
CA TYR A 577 -15.02 -17.03 -5.76
C TYR A 577 -15.29 -15.63 -5.25
N ALA A 578 -14.26 -14.96 -4.75
CA ALA A 578 -14.25 -13.51 -4.59
C ALA A 578 -13.70 -12.88 -5.87
N VAL A 579 -14.43 -11.91 -6.43
CA VAL A 579 -14.09 -11.26 -7.70
C VAL A 579 -14.22 -9.76 -7.56
N GLY A 580 -13.16 -9.03 -7.88
CA GLY A 580 -13.15 -7.57 -7.97
C GLY A 580 -13.04 -7.12 -9.42
N PHE A 581 -13.95 -6.26 -9.83
CA PHE A 581 -13.95 -5.58 -11.12
C PHE A 581 -13.51 -4.14 -10.89
N PHE A 582 -12.33 -3.77 -11.38
CA PHE A 582 -11.70 -2.48 -11.11
C PHE A 582 -11.64 -1.63 -12.38
N HIS A 583 -12.12 -0.41 -12.29
CA HIS A 583 -11.84 0.60 -13.29
C HIS A 583 -10.48 1.23 -12.97
N VAL A 584 -9.42 0.53 -13.36
CA VAL A 584 -8.05 1.03 -13.27
C VAL A 584 -7.66 1.52 -14.65
N ASP A 585 -7.80 2.80 -14.87
CA ASP A 585 -7.41 3.39 -16.14
C ASP A 585 -5.88 3.51 -16.16
N PRO A 586 -5.19 2.89 -17.12
CA PRO A 586 -3.73 2.75 -17.05
C PRO A 586 -2.98 4.08 -17.11
N TYR A 587 -3.47 5.13 -17.74
CA TYR A 587 -2.83 6.45 -17.76
C TYR A 587 -3.77 7.52 -18.27
N PHE A 588 -4.04 8.52 -17.42
CA PHE A 588 -4.55 9.77 -17.92
C PHE A 588 -3.47 10.84 -17.85
N ILE A 589 -3.08 11.30 -19.03
CA ILE A 589 -2.45 12.59 -19.18
C ILE A 589 -3.57 13.61 -19.04
N LEU A 590 -3.81 14.08 -17.81
CA LEU A 590 -4.74 15.16 -17.57
C LEU A 590 -4.04 16.46 -17.96
N TRP A 591 -4.60 17.16 -18.94
CA TRP A 591 -4.09 18.44 -19.42
C TRP A 591 -4.67 19.62 -18.66
N ASP A 592 -5.84 19.45 -18.07
CA ASP A 592 -6.54 20.45 -17.30
C ASP A 592 -7.65 19.85 -16.42
N GLN A 593 -8.31 20.70 -15.62
CA GLN A 593 -9.38 20.30 -14.71
C GLN A 593 -10.62 19.80 -15.45
N GLU A 594 -10.94 20.34 -16.63
CA GLU A 594 -12.10 19.92 -17.43
C GLU A 594 -11.91 18.47 -17.94
N ASP A 595 -10.68 18.09 -18.34
CA ASP A 595 -10.35 16.71 -18.70
C ASP A 595 -10.57 15.78 -17.51
N ALA A 596 -10.13 16.20 -16.28
CA ALA A 596 -10.32 15.42 -15.07
C ALA A 596 -11.79 15.19 -14.74
N GLU A 597 -12.61 16.24 -14.82
CA GLU A 597 -14.06 16.17 -14.56
C GLU A 597 -14.76 15.24 -15.55
N ALA A 598 -14.47 15.39 -16.86
CA ALA A 598 -15.04 14.54 -17.89
C ALA A 598 -14.71 13.06 -17.69
N MET A 599 -13.53 12.77 -17.14
CA MET A 599 -13.11 11.41 -16.88
C MET A 599 -13.72 10.80 -15.65
N GLN A 600 -13.82 11.55 -14.57
CA GLN A 600 -14.45 11.08 -13.33
C GLN A 600 -15.94 10.76 -13.49
N MET A 601 -16.55 11.22 -14.60
CA MET A 601 -17.92 10.89 -14.97
C MET A 601 -18.05 9.60 -15.77
N ARG A 602 -16.93 8.96 -16.17
CA ARG A 602 -16.97 7.72 -16.93
C ARG A 602 -17.20 6.52 -16.03
N GLU A 603 -18.12 5.67 -16.45
CA GLU A 603 -18.29 4.32 -15.92
C GLU A 603 -17.68 3.31 -16.89
N TYR A 604 -17.18 2.22 -16.34
CA TYR A 604 -16.63 1.12 -17.14
C TYR A 604 -17.56 -0.09 -17.07
N ALA A 605 -18.03 -0.54 -18.23
CA ALA A 605 -18.91 -1.72 -18.34
C ALA A 605 -18.09 -3.01 -18.49
N PHE A 606 -18.34 -3.98 -17.64
CA PHE A 606 -17.77 -5.32 -17.70
C PHE A 606 -18.82 -6.35 -18.12
N ASP A 607 -18.49 -7.15 -19.13
CA ASP A 607 -19.16 -8.38 -19.49
C ASP A 607 -18.23 -9.56 -19.17
N PHE A 608 -18.47 -10.24 -18.04
CA PHE A 608 -17.59 -11.29 -17.52
C PHE A 608 -18.20 -12.67 -17.67
N ASP A 609 -17.58 -13.54 -18.48
CA ASP A 609 -18.02 -14.93 -18.63
C ASP A 609 -17.58 -15.77 -17.43
N LEU A 610 -18.55 -16.34 -16.70
CA LEU A 610 -18.31 -17.20 -15.53
C LEU A 610 -17.43 -18.42 -15.84
N LYS A 611 -17.32 -18.82 -17.11
CA LYS A 611 -16.42 -19.90 -17.54
C LYS A 611 -14.95 -19.57 -17.26
N GLN A 612 -14.58 -18.31 -17.17
CA GLN A 612 -13.23 -17.89 -16.77
C GLN A 612 -12.89 -18.33 -15.34
N LEU A 613 -13.92 -18.56 -14.49
CA LEU A 613 -13.78 -19.14 -13.15
C LEU A 613 -13.98 -20.67 -13.15
N GLY A 614 -14.18 -21.29 -14.30
CA GLY A 614 -14.53 -22.72 -14.42
C GLY A 614 -15.98 -23.01 -14.02
N ILE A 615 -16.86 -22.01 -14.02
CA ILE A 615 -18.29 -22.19 -13.69
C ILE A 615 -19.07 -22.38 -14.98
N GLU A 616 -19.55 -23.60 -15.20
CA GLU A 616 -20.46 -23.93 -16.29
C GLU A 616 -21.90 -23.90 -15.77
N GLY A 617 -22.66 -22.87 -16.12
CA GLY A 617 -24.06 -22.73 -15.70
C GLY A 617 -24.33 -21.56 -14.79
N LYS A 618 -25.20 -21.80 -13.79
CA LYS A 618 -25.71 -20.75 -12.92
C LYS A 618 -24.83 -20.53 -11.69
N ALA A 619 -24.79 -19.26 -11.23
CA ALA A 619 -24.16 -18.89 -9.99
C ALA A 619 -24.95 -17.79 -9.27
N MET A 620 -24.94 -17.81 -7.95
CA MET A 620 -25.44 -16.70 -7.13
C MET A 620 -24.37 -15.65 -6.99
N VAL A 621 -24.72 -14.39 -7.14
CA VAL A 621 -23.80 -13.24 -7.01
C VAL A 621 -24.25 -12.38 -5.83
N ARG A 622 -23.28 -12.02 -4.95
CA ARG A 622 -23.49 -11.16 -3.79
C ARG A 622 -22.52 -10.00 -3.82
N ASP A 623 -23.03 -8.78 -3.74
CA ASP A 623 -22.24 -7.55 -3.53
C ASP A 623 -21.73 -7.53 -2.08
N LEU A 624 -20.42 -7.56 -1.91
CA LEU A 624 -19.81 -7.66 -0.60
C LEU A 624 -19.83 -6.32 0.16
N TRP A 625 -19.64 -5.19 -0.53
CA TRP A 625 -19.72 -3.89 0.11
C TRP A 625 -21.12 -3.55 0.60
N ARG A 626 -22.14 -3.82 -0.23
CA ARG A 626 -23.54 -3.58 0.11
C ARG A 626 -24.19 -4.73 0.88
N GLN A 627 -23.48 -5.84 1.04
CA GLN A 627 -23.97 -7.07 1.69
C GLN A 627 -25.33 -7.51 1.11
N LYS A 628 -25.46 -7.43 -0.21
CA LYS A 628 -26.72 -7.62 -0.93
C LYS A 628 -26.61 -8.68 -2.01
N ASP A 629 -27.58 -9.60 -2.03
CA ASP A 629 -27.68 -10.56 -3.12
C ASP A 629 -28.15 -9.86 -4.40
N LEU A 630 -27.38 -10.01 -5.47
CA LEU A 630 -27.68 -9.49 -6.81
C LEU A 630 -28.50 -10.47 -7.63
N GLY A 631 -28.69 -11.71 -7.14
CA GLY A 631 -29.47 -12.75 -7.79
C GLY A 631 -28.62 -13.79 -8.52
N GLU A 632 -29.34 -14.66 -9.23
CA GLU A 632 -28.75 -15.74 -10.03
C GLU A 632 -28.35 -15.23 -11.41
N VAL A 633 -27.14 -15.55 -11.82
CA VAL A 633 -26.57 -15.25 -13.14
C VAL A 633 -26.27 -16.54 -13.88
N ASN A 634 -26.55 -16.59 -15.18
CA ASN A 634 -26.25 -17.72 -16.05
C ASN A 634 -25.31 -17.26 -17.18
N GLY A 635 -24.08 -17.73 -17.16
CA GLY A 635 -23.05 -17.47 -18.15
C GLY A 635 -22.32 -16.14 -17.97
N ILE A 636 -22.95 -14.99 -18.20
CA ILE A 636 -22.28 -13.68 -18.20
C ILE A 636 -22.78 -12.81 -17.04
N PHE A 637 -21.88 -12.41 -16.18
CA PHE A 637 -22.12 -11.35 -15.17
C PHE A 637 -21.78 -9.99 -15.77
N ARG A 638 -22.71 -9.01 -15.59
CA ARG A 638 -22.56 -7.63 -16.08
C ARG A 638 -22.56 -6.67 -14.93
N THR A 639 -21.64 -5.72 -14.98
CA THR A 639 -21.57 -4.62 -14.01
C THR A 639 -20.98 -3.37 -14.63
N GLU A 640 -21.36 -2.23 -14.12
CA GLU A 640 -20.75 -0.93 -14.42
C GLU A 640 -19.99 -0.46 -13.19
N VAL A 641 -18.78 0.05 -13.40
CA VAL A 641 -17.87 0.44 -12.33
C VAL A 641 -17.48 1.91 -12.53
N PRO A 642 -17.67 2.76 -11.51
CA PRO A 642 -17.29 4.17 -11.61
C PRO A 642 -15.78 4.33 -11.80
N TYR A 643 -15.38 5.49 -12.25
CA TYR A 643 -13.95 5.83 -12.42
C TYR A 643 -13.17 5.59 -11.14
N HIS A 644 -12.07 4.82 -11.24
CA HIS A 644 -11.24 4.31 -10.14
C HIS A 644 -11.99 3.49 -9.07
N GLY A 645 -13.24 3.13 -9.36
CA GLY A 645 -14.06 2.34 -8.44
C GLY A 645 -13.89 0.84 -8.59
N VAL A 646 -14.69 0.12 -7.81
CA VAL A 646 -14.74 -1.34 -7.80
C VAL A 646 -16.16 -1.86 -7.64
N THR A 647 -16.48 -2.92 -8.39
CA THR A 647 -17.56 -3.86 -8.03
C THR A 647 -16.91 -5.08 -7.41
N PHE A 648 -17.16 -5.33 -6.11
CA PHE A 648 -16.57 -6.43 -5.37
C PHE A 648 -17.64 -7.43 -4.97
N VAL A 649 -17.58 -8.64 -5.55
CA VAL A 649 -18.63 -9.64 -5.41
C VAL A 649 -18.10 -11.00 -4.97
N LYS A 650 -18.98 -11.77 -4.31
CA LYS A 650 -18.83 -13.21 -4.11
C LYS A 650 -19.70 -13.94 -5.11
N ILE A 651 -19.10 -14.85 -5.89
CA ILE A 651 -19.78 -15.67 -6.89
C ILE A 651 -19.78 -17.12 -6.41
N THR A 652 -20.98 -17.65 -6.14
CA THR A 652 -21.16 -19.02 -5.63
C THR A 652 -21.80 -19.87 -6.73
N PRO A 653 -21.09 -20.91 -7.27
CA PRO A 653 -21.66 -21.83 -8.23
C PRO A 653 -22.95 -22.47 -7.69
N ALA A 654 -24.01 -22.54 -8.51
CA ALA A 654 -25.19 -23.29 -8.17
C ALA A 654 -24.83 -24.78 -8.06
N LYS A 655 -25.35 -25.46 -7.04
CA LYS A 655 -25.14 -26.91 -6.83
C LYS A 655 -25.83 -27.73 -7.89
#